data_3a3909eb98f8feff0f98a3e1ae5a71b9
#
_entry.id   3a3909eb98f8feff0f98a3e1ae5a71b9
#
_cell.length_a   1.000
_cell.length_b   1.000
_cell.length_c   1.000
_cell.angle_alpha   90.00
_cell.angle_beta   90.00
_cell.angle_gamma   90.00
#
_symmetry.space_group_name_H-M   'P 1'
#
loop_
_entity.id
_entity.type
_entity.pdbx_description
1 polymer ?
#
loop_
_entity_poly.entity_id
_entity_poly.type
_entity_poly.pdbx_seq_one_letter_code
_entity_poly.pdbx_strand_id
1 'polypeptide(L)'
;MAKIKHHNFLNTVHEVFTDAKEAGVLHLYAGGTSFSGKTIKVKGKDLFHFGTTGYLGLEQDKRLKRAAIQAIEDYGTQFPLSKSYISNPLYEKLEQSVTQMYGTPIVITKNSTLGHLGVIPSAVDDQDIIVLDHQVHWSVQNAAKMLKTRSVPIEMIRHNSLEMLEDKIKKYRHSKRHIWYMADGIYSMYGDYAPVNELMALAGKYPQLRLYFDDVHGMSWVGKNGTGYVLSQLCELPENVLLFGTLSKTFGASGAVLTCSNTEMYDKIKTFGGPLTFSAQLEPASVAAAIASAQIHLSSEIYELQEDLRQRIAYFNDCLMDTELPLIDYNASPVFYIGTGMPKTGYNFVNRLMQEGYYVNLGIFPAVPVKNTGVRITISRHNEREEIKGLVEAMAHHFPKALEETQTNAERVFHAFKLNPKVKSEPKKAKGLIVEVKESIDQLDKVFWNHYSGGQGCYDWEGLKFLETVFQGNEKKEHNWLFRYVIIKDGSGTPVLVTFLTLSLWKDDMLANAQVSEAIEEERKDNPYHLSSKVLSMGSLFTEGSHLYWDDSHDRGDHALNTFLELVEKKELKFGAKMTVLRDFPENTAWNGPLYGHGFLRVQLPNSCTVNLSGFRSIDTYIAQLSSRNRRHFRKDIQPFFEISDSSVIDKASPSQLSQFKSLFTEVQSRNLGLNTFSFPDSLFEQMNENPLWEFIVLTPIREPERVLGVMFCYKNSGQVYVPAFVGMDYAFLEEYAIYRQLLYRIIERAIELRTPKIDFGMTAAFEKRKLGATVHEKYAYLQTRDNFILELLGVMEGQH
;
A
#
# COMPACT_ATOMS: atom_id res chain seq x y z
N MET A 1 7.85 -14.05 -15.47
CA MET A 1 7.94 -13.15 -14.31
C MET A 1 6.90 -12.06 -14.46
N ALA A 2 5.87 -12.11 -13.65
CA ALA A 2 4.91 -10.99 -13.56
C ALA A 2 5.58 -9.92 -12.71
N LYS A 3 6.17 -8.92 -13.35
CA LYS A 3 6.52 -7.69 -12.64
C LYS A 3 5.20 -7.06 -12.22
N ILE A 4 4.95 -6.92 -10.92
CA ILE A 4 4.02 -5.89 -10.45
C ILE A 4 4.65 -4.60 -10.91
N LYS A 5 4.20 -4.10 -12.07
CA LYS A 5 4.81 -2.94 -12.68
C LYS A 5 4.53 -1.78 -11.74
N HIS A 6 5.56 -1.04 -11.36
CA HIS A 6 5.45 0.29 -10.73
C HIS A 6 4.36 1.18 -11.38
N HIS A 7 4.08 0.95 -12.65
CA HIS A 7 2.98 1.51 -13.40
C HIS A 7 1.58 1.31 -12.77
N ASN A 8 1.32 0.20 -12.08
CA ASN A 8 -0.01 -0.04 -11.50
C ASN A 8 -0.28 0.84 -10.27
N PHE A 9 0.73 1.06 -9.43
CA PHE A 9 0.62 2.01 -8.31
C PHE A 9 0.39 3.44 -8.83
N LEU A 10 1.14 3.86 -9.84
CA LEU A 10 0.99 5.19 -10.45
C LEU A 10 -0.39 5.36 -11.10
N ASN A 11 -0.92 4.33 -11.75
CA ASN A 11 -2.26 4.37 -12.32
C ASN A 11 -3.33 4.54 -11.24
N THR A 12 -3.22 3.81 -10.13
CA THR A 12 -4.16 3.96 -9.00
C THR A 12 -4.08 5.37 -8.39
N VAL A 13 -2.88 5.90 -8.19
CA VAL A 13 -2.71 7.29 -7.71
C VAL A 13 -3.33 8.27 -8.71
N HIS A 14 -3.11 8.06 -10.01
CA HIS A 14 -3.67 8.89 -11.07
C HIS A 14 -5.20 8.88 -11.07
N GLU A 15 -5.83 7.71 -10.90
CA GLU A 15 -7.29 7.57 -10.82
C GLU A 15 -7.85 8.32 -9.60
N VAL A 16 -7.29 8.10 -8.41
CA VAL A 16 -7.72 8.80 -7.18
C VAL A 16 -7.59 10.32 -7.32
N PHE A 17 -6.48 10.78 -7.92
CA PHE A 17 -6.27 12.22 -8.14
C PHE A 17 -7.19 12.79 -9.22
N THR A 18 -7.52 12.01 -10.24
CA THR A 18 -8.47 12.43 -11.29
C THR A 18 -9.87 12.59 -10.69
N ASP A 19 -10.34 11.61 -9.92
CA ASP A 19 -11.63 11.70 -9.24
C ASP A 19 -11.72 12.91 -8.30
N ALA A 20 -10.65 13.17 -7.53
CA ALA A 20 -10.60 14.33 -6.63
C ALA A 20 -10.58 15.69 -7.39
N LYS A 21 -9.91 15.74 -8.56
CA LYS A 21 -9.94 16.91 -9.46
C LYS A 21 -11.33 17.12 -10.06
N GLU A 22 -11.96 16.06 -10.54
CA GLU A 22 -13.32 16.12 -11.11
C GLU A 22 -14.34 16.55 -10.06
N ALA A 23 -14.18 16.05 -8.82
CA ALA A 23 -14.95 16.52 -7.68
C ALA A 23 -14.63 17.98 -7.28
N GLY A 24 -13.58 18.57 -7.85
CA GLY A 24 -13.19 19.96 -7.63
C GLY A 24 -12.66 20.26 -6.24
N VAL A 25 -11.96 19.29 -5.62
CA VAL A 25 -11.37 19.43 -4.27
C VAL A 25 -9.84 19.32 -4.25
N LEU A 26 -9.24 19.09 -5.42
CA LEU A 26 -7.79 18.95 -5.55
C LEU A 26 -7.26 19.75 -6.75
N HIS A 27 -5.97 20.17 -6.69
CA HIS A 27 -5.27 20.98 -7.72
C HIS A 27 -6.04 22.27 -8.07
N LEU A 28 -6.54 22.95 -7.05
CA LEU A 28 -7.25 24.21 -7.22
C LEU A 28 -6.25 25.36 -7.41
N TYR A 29 -6.70 26.39 -8.12
CA TYR A 29 -5.96 27.64 -8.25
C TYR A 29 -6.58 28.70 -7.36
N ALA A 30 -5.73 29.35 -6.55
CA ALA A 30 -6.14 30.55 -5.83
C ALA A 30 -6.34 31.71 -6.80
N GLY A 31 -7.44 32.43 -6.65
CA GLY A 31 -7.75 33.65 -7.40
C GLY A 31 -7.40 34.90 -6.61
N GLY A 32 -7.75 36.05 -7.15
CA GLY A 32 -7.55 37.35 -6.52
C GLY A 32 -6.23 38.03 -6.87
N THR A 33 -6.06 39.23 -6.38
CA THR A 33 -4.87 40.11 -6.65
C THR A 33 -3.93 40.20 -5.45
N SER A 34 -4.38 39.69 -4.28
CA SER A 34 -3.59 39.69 -3.05
C SER A 34 -3.97 38.49 -2.19
N PHE A 35 -3.09 38.12 -1.25
CA PHE A 35 -3.29 37.06 -0.29
C PHE A 35 -3.02 37.61 1.12
N SER A 36 -4.01 37.50 2.01
CA SER A 36 -3.91 38.05 3.36
C SER A 36 -3.46 37.04 4.43
N GLY A 37 -3.43 35.75 4.07
CA GLY A 37 -3.23 34.66 5.03
C GLY A 37 -4.53 34.22 5.71
N LYS A 38 -5.47 35.11 5.99
CA LYS A 38 -6.75 34.86 6.65
C LYS A 38 -7.76 34.17 5.73
N THR A 39 -7.84 34.66 4.48
CA THR A 39 -8.75 34.11 3.46
C THR A 39 -7.99 33.76 2.19
N ILE A 40 -8.53 32.78 1.49
CA ILE A 40 -8.05 32.38 0.17
C ILE A 40 -9.22 32.39 -0.82
N LYS A 41 -9.02 32.95 -1.99
CA LYS A 41 -10.07 32.96 -3.02
C LYS A 41 -10.01 31.71 -3.87
N VAL A 42 -11.06 30.89 -3.81
CA VAL A 42 -11.17 29.64 -4.58
C VAL A 42 -12.51 29.62 -5.30
N LYS A 43 -12.51 29.29 -6.60
CA LYS A 43 -13.73 29.25 -7.43
C LYS A 43 -14.57 30.53 -7.33
N GLY A 44 -13.91 31.68 -7.22
CA GLY A 44 -14.54 33.00 -7.13
C GLY A 44 -15.06 33.41 -5.73
N LYS A 45 -14.99 32.55 -4.74
CA LYS A 45 -15.40 32.81 -3.33
C LYS A 45 -14.19 33.05 -2.44
N ASP A 46 -14.29 33.99 -1.53
CA ASP A 46 -13.31 34.17 -0.44
C ASP A 46 -13.66 33.21 0.70
N LEU A 47 -12.73 32.30 1.03
CA LEU A 47 -12.91 31.26 2.03
C LEU A 47 -11.94 31.48 3.19
N PHE A 48 -12.37 31.32 4.43
CA PHE A 48 -11.46 31.26 5.57
C PHE A 48 -10.47 30.11 5.43
N HIS A 49 -9.19 30.41 5.63
CA HIS A 49 -8.11 29.49 5.27
C HIS A 49 -7.63 28.65 6.44
N PHE A 50 -8.02 27.37 6.48
CA PHE A 50 -7.63 26.40 7.50
C PHE A 50 -6.72 25.28 6.94
N GLY A 51 -5.92 25.58 5.93
CA GLY A 51 -5.02 24.65 5.29
C GLY A 51 -3.57 25.14 5.15
N THR A 52 -3.22 26.26 5.78
CA THR A 52 -1.87 26.85 5.70
C THR A 52 -0.86 26.08 6.56
N THR A 53 0.40 26.06 6.14
CA THR A 53 1.54 25.63 6.97
C THR A 53 2.28 26.81 7.64
N GLY A 54 1.84 28.03 7.40
CA GLY A 54 2.36 29.24 8.03
C GLY A 54 1.66 29.54 9.36
N TYR A 55 1.84 28.67 10.37
CA TYR A 55 1.06 28.69 11.61
C TYR A 55 1.16 29.98 12.38
N LEU A 56 2.32 30.69 12.35
CA LEU A 56 2.52 31.98 13.00
C LEU A 56 2.14 33.18 12.14
N GLY A 57 1.83 32.99 10.85
CA GLY A 57 1.45 34.05 9.91
C GLY A 57 2.59 35.01 9.55
N LEU A 58 3.85 34.60 9.74
CA LEU A 58 5.03 35.43 9.48
C LEU A 58 5.22 35.76 8.02
N GLU A 59 4.70 34.93 7.08
CA GLU A 59 4.73 35.18 5.63
C GLU A 59 3.98 36.48 5.26
N GLN A 60 3.13 37.01 6.14
CA GLN A 60 2.43 38.27 5.96
C GLN A 60 3.06 39.44 6.76
N ASP A 61 4.10 39.19 7.55
CA ASP A 61 4.75 40.21 8.35
C ASP A 61 5.40 41.31 7.49
N LYS A 62 5.15 42.55 7.86
CA LYS A 62 5.63 43.71 7.10
C LYS A 62 7.15 43.80 7.09
N ARG A 63 7.84 43.36 8.12
CA ARG A 63 9.33 43.36 8.21
C ARG A 63 9.94 42.40 7.18
N LEU A 64 9.37 41.19 7.06
CA LEU A 64 9.82 40.22 6.08
C LEU A 64 9.59 40.74 4.66
N LYS A 65 8.40 41.30 4.39
CA LYS A 65 8.07 41.88 3.07
C LYS A 65 9.02 43.04 2.69
N ARG A 66 9.29 43.97 3.62
CA ARG A 66 10.20 45.09 3.38
C ARG A 66 11.63 44.58 3.13
N ALA A 67 12.13 43.65 3.93
CA ALA A 67 13.44 43.06 3.75
C ALA A 67 13.58 42.38 2.37
N ALA A 68 12.55 41.66 1.94
CA ALA A 68 12.52 41.00 0.61
C ALA A 68 12.56 42.03 -0.55
N ILE A 69 11.76 43.09 -0.45
CA ILE A 69 11.72 44.17 -1.47
C ILE A 69 13.10 44.86 -1.55
N GLN A 70 13.66 45.22 -0.43
CA GLN A 70 14.98 45.88 -0.39
C GLN A 70 16.06 44.97 -0.99
N ALA A 71 16.03 43.68 -0.71
CA ALA A 71 17.02 42.74 -1.28
C ALA A 71 16.87 42.57 -2.80
N ILE A 72 15.68 42.70 -3.35
CA ILE A 72 15.47 42.72 -4.79
C ILE A 72 16.08 43.98 -5.41
N GLU A 73 15.91 45.14 -4.77
CA GLU A 73 16.47 46.40 -5.24
C GLU A 73 18.02 46.41 -5.22
N ASP A 74 18.60 45.82 -4.15
CA ASP A 74 20.05 45.80 -3.97
C ASP A 74 20.78 44.74 -4.78
N TYR A 75 20.18 43.54 -4.94
CA TYR A 75 20.84 42.34 -5.49
C TYR A 75 20.12 41.69 -6.68
N GLY A 76 18.98 42.21 -7.11
CA GLY A 76 18.16 41.65 -8.18
C GLY A 76 17.31 40.45 -7.76
N THR A 77 16.66 39.82 -8.75
CA THR A 77 15.69 38.72 -8.50
C THR A 77 16.36 37.39 -8.21
N GLN A 78 17.61 37.21 -8.57
CA GLN A 78 18.42 36.00 -8.31
C GLN A 78 19.90 36.37 -8.20
N PHE A 79 20.68 35.45 -7.61
CA PHE A 79 22.13 35.52 -7.54
C PHE A 79 22.72 34.35 -8.35
N PRO A 80 23.05 34.53 -9.65
CA PRO A 80 23.30 33.42 -10.57
C PRO A 80 24.73 32.87 -10.50
N LEU A 81 25.14 32.52 -9.28
CA LEU A 81 26.44 31.93 -8.97
C LEU A 81 26.23 30.65 -8.13
N SER A 82 27.06 29.66 -8.32
CA SER A 82 27.08 28.49 -7.45
C SER A 82 27.60 28.87 -6.06
N LYS A 83 26.93 28.40 -5.01
CA LYS A 83 27.32 28.57 -3.62
C LYS A 83 28.74 28.05 -3.34
N SER A 84 29.22 27.07 -4.15
CA SER A 84 30.59 26.55 -4.06
C SER A 84 31.64 27.58 -4.34
N TYR A 85 31.34 28.60 -5.15
CA TYR A 85 32.31 29.66 -5.51
C TYR A 85 32.07 30.92 -4.70
N ILE A 86 30.84 31.43 -4.75
CA ILE A 86 30.48 32.69 -4.07
C ILE A 86 29.04 32.61 -3.62
N SER A 87 28.79 32.77 -2.32
CA SER A 87 27.47 32.94 -1.76
C SER A 87 26.97 34.37 -1.89
N ASN A 88 25.66 34.56 -2.01
CA ASN A 88 25.05 35.86 -1.87
C ASN A 88 25.50 36.51 -0.54
N PRO A 89 25.82 37.82 -0.51
CA PRO A 89 26.33 38.49 0.72
C PRO A 89 25.44 38.36 1.94
N LEU A 90 24.13 38.23 1.76
CA LEU A 90 23.19 38.07 2.85
C LEU A 90 23.26 36.70 3.55
N TYR A 91 23.89 35.67 2.92
CA TYR A 91 23.97 34.34 3.51
C TYR A 91 24.74 34.30 4.82
N GLU A 92 25.84 35.03 4.92
CA GLU A 92 26.65 35.09 6.13
C GLU A 92 25.81 35.54 7.33
N LYS A 93 25.01 36.59 7.15
CA LYS A 93 24.12 37.08 8.20
C LYS A 93 22.98 36.10 8.53
N LEU A 94 22.44 35.42 7.54
CA LEU A 94 21.43 34.40 7.75
C LEU A 94 22.02 33.23 8.54
N GLU A 95 23.19 32.72 8.11
CA GLU A 95 23.87 31.59 8.76
C GLU A 95 24.23 31.96 10.23
N GLN A 96 24.73 33.17 10.50
CA GLN A 96 24.99 33.67 11.85
C GLN A 96 23.73 33.71 12.71
N SER A 97 22.63 34.26 12.17
CA SER A 97 21.37 34.40 12.92
C SER A 97 20.75 33.04 13.23
N VAL A 98 20.73 32.13 12.27
CA VAL A 98 20.17 30.79 12.47
C VAL A 98 21.07 29.94 13.37
N THR A 99 22.38 30.06 13.27
CA THR A 99 23.33 29.45 14.22
C THR A 99 23.06 29.93 15.64
N GLN A 100 22.79 31.23 15.82
CA GLN A 100 22.45 31.76 17.14
C GLN A 100 21.13 31.21 17.69
N MET A 101 20.13 30.94 16.80
CA MET A 101 18.88 30.31 17.21
C MET A 101 19.11 28.90 17.76
N TYR A 102 19.86 28.07 17.02
CA TYR A 102 20.08 26.66 17.33
C TYR A 102 21.22 26.43 18.37
N GLY A 103 22.18 27.33 18.47
CA GLY A 103 23.36 27.16 19.31
C GLY A 103 24.39 26.15 18.78
N THR A 104 24.22 25.63 17.59
CA THR A 104 25.04 24.61 16.93
C THR A 104 25.31 24.97 15.48
N PRO A 105 26.33 24.39 14.80
CA PRO A 105 26.56 24.60 13.38
C PRO A 105 25.34 24.21 12.52
N ILE A 106 25.08 24.99 11.47
CA ILE A 106 23.94 24.81 10.58
C ILE A 106 24.35 24.82 9.11
N VAL A 107 23.53 24.17 8.27
CA VAL A 107 23.64 24.24 6.82
C VAL A 107 22.31 24.72 6.24
N ILE A 108 22.32 25.84 5.53
CA ILE A 108 21.14 26.34 4.81
C ILE A 108 21.03 25.65 3.46
N THR A 109 19.83 25.15 3.16
CA THR A 109 19.51 24.47 1.89
C THR A 109 18.38 25.18 1.14
N LYS A 110 18.25 24.93 -0.17
CA LYS A 110 17.21 25.54 -1.01
C LYS A 110 15.80 25.22 -0.53
N ASN A 111 15.57 24.00 -0.11
CA ASN A 111 14.37 23.50 0.54
C ASN A 111 14.68 22.18 1.26
N SER A 112 13.73 21.67 2.07
CA SER A 112 13.92 20.43 2.84
C SER A 112 14.13 19.22 1.94
N THR A 113 13.38 19.07 0.85
CA THR A 113 13.51 17.92 -0.07
C THR A 113 14.92 17.81 -0.66
N LEU A 114 15.48 18.89 -1.22
CA LEU A 114 16.87 18.91 -1.70
C LEU A 114 17.86 18.75 -0.56
N GLY A 115 17.53 19.27 0.62
CA GLY A 115 18.33 19.08 1.82
C GLY A 115 18.48 17.60 2.18
N HIS A 116 17.38 16.85 2.27
CA HIS A 116 17.42 15.42 2.55
C HIS A 116 18.21 14.64 1.50
N LEU A 117 18.03 14.97 0.21
CA LEU A 117 18.79 14.36 -0.90
C LEU A 117 20.30 14.63 -0.83
N GLY A 118 20.71 15.74 -0.21
CA GLY A 118 22.13 16.05 0.02
C GLY A 118 22.67 15.47 1.32
N VAL A 119 21.91 15.57 2.39
CA VAL A 119 22.35 15.21 3.75
C VAL A 119 22.40 13.70 3.96
N ILE A 120 21.32 12.98 3.67
CA ILE A 120 21.21 11.55 3.97
C ILE A 120 22.30 10.73 3.26
N PRO A 121 22.53 10.88 1.94
CA PRO A 121 23.62 10.15 1.28
C PRO A 121 25.03 10.55 1.73
N SER A 122 25.19 11.73 2.30
CA SER A 122 26.49 12.19 2.82
C SER A 122 26.74 11.73 4.25
N ALA A 123 25.69 11.61 5.06
CA ALA A 123 25.78 11.20 6.46
C ALA A 123 25.92 9.70 6.64
N VAL A 124 25.18 8.92 5.84
CA VAL A 124 25.11 7.46 5.96
C VAL A 124 26.26 6.81 5.20
N ASP A 125 27.01 5.93 5.89
CA ASP A 125 28.12 5.16 5.33
C ASP A 125 27.64 3.83 4.72
N ASP A 126 28.46 3.22 3.84
CA ASP A 126 28.14 1.92 3.22
C ASP A 126 28.05 0.77 4.22
N GLN A 127 28.69 0.91 5.38
CA GLN A 127 28.64 -0.06 6.48
C GLN A 127 27.46 0.17 7.45
N ASP A 128 26.68 1.19 7.23
CA ASP A 128 25.50 1.51 8.05
C ASP A 128 24.25 0.77 7.57
N ILE A 129 23.15 0.97 8.29
CA ILE A 129 21.79 0.56 7.92
C ILE A 129 20.81 1.69 8.24
N ILE A 130 19.79 1.83 7.42
CA ILE A 130 18.68 2.76 7.66
C ILE A 130 17.46 1.99 8.16
N VAL A 131 16.80 2.52 9.18
CA VAL A 131 15.49 2.10 9.67
C VAL A 131 14.54 3.28 9.55
N LEU A 132 13.53 3.18 8.70
CA LEU A 132 12.53 4.22 8.48
C LEU A 132 11.32 3.99 9.37
N ASP A 133 10.82 5.05 10.03
CA ASP A 133 9.42 5.09 10.41
C ASP A 133 8.56 5.09 9.14
N HIS A 134 7.51 4.27 9.07
CA HIS A 134 6.74 4.17 7.82
C HIS A 134 5.94 5.44 7.50
N GLN A 135 5.71 6.32 8.47
CA GLN A 135 5.08 7.62 8.27
C GLN A 135 6.07 8.78 8.10
N VAL A 136 7.39 8.53 8.17
CA VAL A 136 8.38 9.59 7.89
C VAL A 136 8.15 10.18 6.51
N HIS A 137 8.33 11.49 6.40
CA HIS A 137 8.01 12.23 5.19
C HIS A 137 8.62 11.60 3.92
N TRP A 138 7.84 11.59 2.84
CA TRP A 138 8.20 10.98 1.55
C TRP A 138 9.59 11.41 1.04
N SER A 139 10.00 12.68 1.27
CA SER A 139 11.30 13.19 0.85
C SER A 139 12.48 12.52 1.58
N VAL A 140 12.31 12.17 2.86
CA VAL A 140 13.28 11.41 3.66
C VAL A 140 13.37 9.98 3.14
N GLN A 141 12.22 9.34 2.92
CA GLN A 141 12.18 7.99 2.34
C GLN A 141 12.87 7.92 0.97
N ASN A 142 12.64 8.91 0.10
CA ASN A 142 13.26 8.94 -1.23
C ASN A 142 14.77 9.17 -1.17
N ALA A 143 15.21 10.05 -0.29
CA ALA A 143 16.65 10.27 -0.09
C ALA A 143 17.33 9.00 0.45
N ALA A 144 16.69 8.29 1.38
CA ALA A 144 17.17 7.00 1.87
C ALA A 144 17.24 5.95 0.75
N LYS A 145 16.21 5.86 -0.11
CA LYS A 145 16.17 4.91 -1.24
C LYS A 145 17.32 5.09 -2.24
N MET A 146 17.90 6.28 -2.36
CA MET A 146 19.10 6.48 -3.19
C MET A 146 20.28 5.62 -2.75
N LEU A 147 20.39 5.32 -1.47
CA LEU A 147 21.48 4.54 -0.89
C LEU A 147 21.43 3.05 -1.25
N LYS A 148 20.32 2.56 -1.82
CA LYS A 148 20.27 1.22 -2.41
C LYS A 148 21.32 1.02 -3.51
N THR A 149 21.66 2.07 -4.25
CA THR A 149 22.71 2.01 -5.28
C THR A 149 24.11 1.76 -4.68
N ARG A 150 24.27 1.98 -3.37
CA ARG A 150 25.48 1.71 -2.59
C ARG A 150 25.33 0.46 -1.74
N SER A 151 24.28 -0.34 -1.97
CA SER A 151 23.98 -1.56 -1.20
C SER A 151 23.81 -1.34 0.32
N VAL A 152 23.41 -0.13 0.73
CA VAL A 152 23.04 0.16 2.12
C VAL A 152 21.67 -0.45 2.40
N PRO A 153 21.53 -1.35 3.37
CA PRO A 153 20.24 -1.93 3.71
C PRO A 153 19.27 -0.87 4.26
N ILE A 154 18.02 -0.98 3.87
CA ILE A 154 16.94 -0.12 4.34
C ILE A 154 15.84 -0.99 4.90
N GLU A 155 15.54 -0.82 6.17
CA GLU A 155 14.45 -1.46 6.89
C GLU A 155 13.33 -0.44 7.16
N MET A 156 12.14 -0.92 7.46
CA MET A 156 11.01 -0.10 7.84
C MET A 156 10.34 -0.67 9.08
N ILE A 157 9.90 0.19 9.97
CA ILE A 157 9.12 -0.20 11.15
C ILE A 157 7.76 0.50 11.14
N ARG A 158 6.82 -0.05 11.90
CA ARG A 158 5.53 0.61 12.11
C ARG A 158 5.74 1.93 12.84
N HIS A 159 4.85 2.86 12.56
CA HIS A 159 4.84 4.20 13.12
C HIS A 159 5.04 4.18 14.65
N ASN A 160 6.07 4.91 15.10
CA ASN A 160 6.47 5.06 16.49
C ASN A 160 6.67 3.73 17.26
N SER A 161 6.93 2.61 16.58
CA SER A 161 7.09 1.30 17.21
C SER A 161 8.50 1.12 17.76
N LEU A 162 8.69 1.51 19.02
CA LEU A 162 9.98 1.37 19.72
C LEU A 162 10.40 -0.09 19.89
N GLU A 163 9.46 -1.01 20.04
CA GLU A 163 9.71 -2.44 20.13
C GLU A 163 10.34 -2.98 18.84
N MET A 164 9.71 -2.67 17.69
CA MET A 164 10.27 -3.08 16.40
C MET A 164 11.63 -2.41 16.14
N LEU A 165 11.81 -1.14 16.56
CA LEU A 165 13.10 -0.46 16.45
C LEU A 165 14.17 -1.18 17.27
N GLU A 166 13.87 -1.51 18.51
CA GLU A 166 14.81 -2.21 19.39
C GLU A 166 15.18 -3.60 18.84
N ASP A 167 14.22 -4.32 18.26
CA ASP A 167 14.48 -5.61 17.61
C ASP A 167 15.42 -5.46 16.39
N LYS A 168 15.21 -4.42 15.55
CA LYS A 168 16.15 -4.12 14.45
C LYS A 168 17.55 -3.75 14.98
N ILE A 169 17.62 -2.96 16.04
CA ILE A 169 18.91 -2.63 16.67
C ILE A 169 19.62 -3.89 17.15
N LYS A 170 18.94 -4.77 17.87
CA LYS A 170 19.50 -6.05 18.36
C LYS A 170 20.03 -6.91 17.23
N LYS A 171 19.28 -6.98 16.11
CA LYS A 171 19.67 -7.75 14.92
C LYS A 171 20.97 -7.22 14.29
N TYR A 172 21.12 -5.91 14.17
CA TYR A 172 22.16 -5.30 13.34
C TYR A 172 23.35 -4.73 14.12
N ARG A 173 23.27 -4.54 15.45
CA ARG A 173 24.29 -3.86 16.27
C ARG A 173 25.71 -4.44 16.22
N HIS A 174 25.85 -5.72 15.85
CA HIS A 174 27.14 -6.39 15.76
C HIS A 174 27.69 -6.49 14.33
N SER A 175 26.86 -6.23 13.33
CA SER A 175 27.20 -6.35 11.91
C SER A 175 27.25 -5.02 11.18
N LYS A 176 26.70 -3.97 11.75
CA LYS A 176 26.64 -2.64 11.16
C LYS A 176 27.35 -1.62 12.04
N ARG A 177 27.97 -0.63 11.38
CA ARG A 177 28.69 0.46 12.08
C ARG A 177 27.72 1.34 12.83
N HIS A 178 26.68 1.88 12.12
CA HIS A 178 25.60 2.64 12.71
C HIS A 178 24.25 2.15 12.19
N ILE A 179 23.23 2.40 12.99
CA ILE A 179 21.84 2.14 12.70
C ILE A 179 21.13 3.49 12.71
N TRP A 180 20.74 3.99 11.54
CA TRP A 180 20.07 5.27 11.38
C TRP A 180 18.56 5.10 11.47
N TYR A 181 17.94 5.60 12.54
CA TYR A 181 16.50 5.72 12.61
C TYR A 181 16.06 7.09 12.10
N MET A 182 15.11 7.11 11.16
CA MET A 182 14.63 8.35 10.54
C MET A 182 13.13 8.51 10.79
N ALA A 183 12.74 9.67 11.34
CA ALA A 183 11.38 9.98 11.75
C ALA A 183 11.09 11.48 11.58
N ASP A 184 9.81 11.87 11.50
CA ASP A 184 9.41 13.26 11.64
C ASP A 184 9.37 13.63 13.12
N GLY A 185 9.68 14.87 13.47
CA GLY A 185 9.46 15.37 14.82
C GLY A 185 7.97 15.52 15.14
N ILE A 186 7.26 16.18 14.22
CA ILE A 186 5.79 16.24 14.18
C ILE A 186 5.33 15.77 12.82
N TYR A 187 4.45 14.75 12.80
CA TYR A 187 3.99 14.14 11.56
C TYR A 187 2.94 14.98 10.85
N SER A 188 3.13 15.15 9.55
CA SER A 188 2.43 16.17 8.76
C SER A 188 0.93 15.93 8.60
N MET A 189 0.46 14.68 8.68
CA MET A 189 -0.94 14.33 8.41
C MET A 189 -1.82 14.36 9.65
N TYR A 190 -1.38 13.71 10.72
CA TYR A 190 -2.17 13.57 11.95
C TYR A 190 -1.77 14.55 13.05
N GLY A 191 -0.61 15.18 12.93
CA GLY A 191 -0.12 16.17 13.90
C GLY A 191 0.46 15.54 15.16
N ASP A 192 0.65 14.26 15.19
CA ASP A 192 1.24 13.49 16.28
C ASP A 192 2.77 13.61 16.33
N TYR A 193 3.37 13.14 17.40
CA TYR A 193 4.76 13.42 17.77
C TYR A 193 5.64 12.17 17.77
N ALA A 194 6.91 12.35 17.41
CA ALA A 194 7.91 11.32 17.68
C ALA A 194 8.15 11.18 19.20
N PRO A 195 8.36 9.96 19.72
CA PRO A 195 8.71 9.72 21.13
C PRO A 195 10.21 10.00 21.39
N VAL A 196 10.59 11.29 21.33
CA VAL A 196 12.00 11.73 21.33
C VAL A 196 12.74 11.26 22.58
N ASN A 197 12.12 11.35 23.77
CA ASN A 197 12.76 10.96 25.02
C ASN A 197 13.07 9.47 25.07
N GLU A 198 12.13 8.63 24.64
CA GLU A 198 12.29 7.18 24.54
C GLU A 198 13.33 6.78 23.49
N LEU A 199 13.36 7.47 22.35
CA LEU A 199 14.39 7.29 21.32
C LEU A 199 15.79 7.64 21.84
N MET A 200 15.91 8.70 22.62
CA MET A 200 17.18 9.06 23.28
C MET A 200 17.59 8.04 24.35
N ALA A 201 16.63 7.49 25.09
CA ALA A 201 16.91 6.39 26.02
C ALA A 201 17.46 5.15 25.29
N LEU A 202 16.88 4.80 24.13
CA LEU A 202 17.41 3.74 23.26
C LEU A 202 18.82 4.08 22.74
N ALA A 203 19.05 5.31 22.32
CA ALA A 203 20.38 5.74 21.86
C ALA A 203 21.44 5.70 22.97
N GLY A 204 21.05 5.98 24.21
CA GLY A 204 21.91 5.78 25.38
C GLY A 204 22.23 4.31 25.67
N LYS A 205 21.29 3.41 25.41
CA LYS A 205 21.46 1.95 25.57
C LYS A 205 22.27 1.33 24.41
N TYR A 206 22.14 1.87 23.20
CA TYR A 206 22.74 1.34 21.99
C TYR A 206 23.57 2.42 21.27
N PRO A 207 24.90 2.51 21.52
CA PRO A 207 25.76 3.56 20.95
C PRO A 207 25.84 3.60 19.43
N GLN A 208 25.42 2.52 18.75
CA GLN A 208 25.35 2.47 17.28
C GLN A 208 24.12 3.23 16.73
N LEU A 209 23.11 3.52 17.56
CA LEU A 209 21.91 4.22 17.11
C LEU A 209 22.22 5.68 16.80
N ARG A 210 21.84 6.10 15.60
CA ARG A 210 21.84 7.48 15.12
C ARG A 210 20.40 7.89 14.81
N LEU A 211 20.04 9.11 15.16
CA LEU A 211 18.69 9.62 14.95
C LEU A 211 18.70 10.74 13.89
N TYR A 212 17.79 10.65 12.96
CA TYR A 212 17.54 11.69 11.97
C TYR A 212 16.11 12.16 12.09
N PHE A 213 15.90 13.42 12.49
CA PHE A 213 14.57 14.00 12.63
C PHE A 213 14.29 15.04 11.56
N ASP A 214 13.16 14.88 10.86
CA ASP A 214 12.53 15.92 10.05
C ASP A 214 11.51 16.68 10.93
N ASP A 215 11.92 17.80 11.52
CA ASP A 215 11.07 18.62 12.40
C ASP A 215 10.54 19.88 11.70
N VAL A 216 10.28 19.79 10.42
CA VAL A 216 9.80 20.92 9.61
C VAL A 216 8.42 21.41 10.04
N HIS A 217 7.60 20.56 10.66
CA HIS A 217 6.31 20.92 11.22
C HIS A 217 6.37 21.41 12.67
N GLY A 218 7.46 21.17 13.39
CA GLY A 218 7.70 21.67 14.73
C GLY A 218 8.34 23.05 14.76
N MET A 219 9.17 23.36 13.76
CA MET A 219 9.95 24.59 13.72
C MET A 219 9.09 25.85 13.79
N SER A 220 9.57 26.87 14.50
CA SER A 220 9.05 28.20 14.74
C SER A 220 7.98 28.29 15.83
N TRP A 221 6.97 27.46 15.84
CA TRP A 221 5.82 27.57 16.72
C TRP A 221 6.04 26.94 18.11
N VAL A 222 7.12 26.16 18.28
CA VAL A 222 7.49 25.55 19.55
C VAL A 222 9.01 25.58 19.76
N GLY A 223 9.42 25.49 21.00
CA GLY A 223 10.83 25.47 21.42
C GLY A 223 11.42 26.88 21.62
N LYS A 224 12.57 26.89 22.30
CA LYS A 224 13.36 28.10 22.54
C LYS A 224 13.79 28.68 21.19
N ASN A 225 13.61 30.01 21.00
CA ASN A 225 13.89 30.66 19.73
C ASN A 225 13.21 29.98 18.51
N GLY A 226 12.11 29.23 18.70
CA GLY A 226 11.42 28.54 17.63
C GLY A 226 12.20 27.40 16.99
N THR A 227 13.10 26.74 17.71
CA THR A 227 13.94 25.66 17.18
C THR A 227 13.23 24.34 16.97
N GLY A 228 11.94 24.25 17.25
CA GLY A 228 11.10 23.11 16.95
C GLY A 228 10.84 22.18 18.12
N TYR A 229 10.04 21.14 17.84
CA TYR A 229 9.58 20.18 18.83
C TYR A 229 10.74 19.32 19.35
N VAL A 230 11.56 18.77 18.47
CA VAL A 230 12.64 17.85 18.87
C VAL A 230 13.58 18.52 19.87
N LEU A 231 14.07 19.73 19.58
CA LEU A 231 14.92 20.46 20.52
C LEU A 231 14.16 20.96 21.77
N SER A 232 12.84 21.10 21.73
CA SER A 232 12.06 21.40 22.95
C SER A 232 12.05 20.23 23.94
N GLN A 233 12.28 19.00 23.48
CA GLN A 233 12.40 17.78 24.29
C GLN A 233 13.84 17.54 24.75
N LEU A 234 14.82 18.10 24.04
CA LEU A 234 16.25 17.95 24.30
C LEU A 234 16.78 19.29 24.83
N CYS A 235 17.60 19.27 25.85
CA CYS A 235 18.24 20.52 26.33
C CYS A 235 19.26 21.07 25.32
N GLU A 236 20.00 20.16 24.67
CA GLU A 236 21.01 20.44 23.66
C GLU A 236 20.94 19.36 22.56
N LEU A 237 21.45 19.66 21.37
CA LEU A 237 21.50 18.70 20.28
C LEU A 237 22.65 17.71 20.48
N PRO A 238 22.38 16.41 20.71
CA PRO A 238 23.44 15.41 20.87
C PRO A 238 24.18 15.12 19.55
N GLU A 239 25.43 14.67 19.62
CA GLU A 239 26.26 14.35 18.44
C GLU A 239 25.72 13.23 17.55
N ASN A 240 24.90 12.35 18.11
CA ASN A 240 24.26 11.25 17.39
C ASN A 240 22.89 11.61 16.78
N VAL A 241 22.53 12.89 16.78
CA VAL A 241 21.27 13.40 16.23
C VAL A 241 21.54 14.38 15.09
N LEU A 242 20.89 14.17 13.95
CA LEU A 242 20.74 15.14 12.88
C LEU A 242 19.31 15.68 12.90
N LEU A 243 19.17 17.00 12.92
CA LEU A 243 17.89 17.66 12.99
C LEU A 243 17.66 18.56 11.78
N PHE A 244 16.55 18.36 11.10
CA PHE A 244 16.14 19.12 9.94
C PHE A 244 14.95 20.03 10.25
N GLY A 245 15.05 21.30 9.93
CA GLY A 245 13.96 22.29 10.03
C GLY A 245 13.71 22.96 8.68
N THR A 246 12.66 23.80 8.59
CA THR A 246 12.32 24.52 7.36
C THR A 246 12.11 26.01 7.59
N LEU A 247 12.64 26.80 6.66
CA LEU A 247 12.35 28.24 6.58
C LEU A 247 11.11 28.54 5.71
N SER A 248 10.51 27.49 5.09
CA SER A 248 9.47 27.64 4.08
C SER A 248 8.03 27.43 4.56
N LYS A 249 7.85 27.18 5.86
CA LYS A 249 6.53 27.01 6.48
C LYS A 249 6.30 28.12 7.51
N THR A 250 6.19 27.75 8.78
CA THR A 250 5.89 28.67 9.89
C THR A 250 6.91 29.79 10.05
N PHE A 251 8.15 29.57 9.63
CA PHE A 251 9.20 30.57 9.62
C PHE A 251 8.93 31.76 8.67
N GLY A 252 8.08 31.58 7.67
CA GLY A 252 7.56 32.65 6.81
C GLY A 252 8.48 33.08 5.65
N ALA A 253 9.54 32.33 5.32
CA ALA A 253 10.47 32.67 4.23
C ALA A 253 10.58 31.50 3.21
N SER A 254 11.76 31.21 2.69
CA SER A 254 12.08 30.04 1.88
C SER A 254 13.41 29.46 2.34
N GLY A 255 13.59 28.16 2.08
CA GLY A 255 14.78 27.43 2.45
C GLY A 255 14.50 26.36 3.51
N ALA A 256 15.57 25.71 3.93
CA ALA A 256 15.55 24.79 5.06
C ALA A 256 16.90 24.79 5.77
N VAL A 257 16.95 24.24 6.95
CA VAL A 257 18.14 24.19 7.79
C VAL A 257 18.36 22.80 8.32
N LEU A 258 19.58 22.30 8.17
CA LEU A 258 20.12 21.19 8.93
C LEU A 258 20.91 21.73 10.09
N THR A 259 20.77 21.16 11.28
CA THR A 259 21.68 21.40 12.41
C THR A 259 22.34 20.09 12.85
N CYS A 260 23.62 20.18 13.18
CA CYS A 260 24.47 19.05 13.54
C CYS A 260 25.56 19.51 14.53
N SER A 261 25.61 18.91 15.72
CA SER A 261 26.64 19.23 16.70
C SER A 261 27.96 18.49 16.47
N ASN A 262 27.94 17.39 15.73
CA ASN A 262 29.15 16.63 15.36
C ASN A 262 29.88 17.34 14.21
N THR A 263 31.09 17.89 14.49
CA THR A 263 31.86 18.70 13.54
C THR A 263 32.31 17.91 12.32
N GLU A 264 32.76 16.67 12.51
CA GLU A 264 33.21 15.81 11.40
C GLU A 264 32.04 15.52 10.43
N MET A 265 30.88 15.19 10.98
CA MET A 265 29.68 14.95 10.22
C MET A 265 29.22 16.23 9.49
N TYR A 266 29.26 17.37 10.16
CA TYR A 266 28.93 18.67 9.57
C TYR A 266 29.82 18.96 8.35
N ASP A 267 31.17 18.82 8.50
CA ASP A 267 32.13 19.09 7.42
C ASP A 267 31.93 18.13 6.24
N LYS A 268 31.69 16.85 6.55
CA LYS A 268 31.38 15.83 5.54
C LYS A 268 30.09 16.19 4.73
N ILE A 269 29.03 16.57 5.41
CA ILE A 269 27.77 16.97 4.74
C ILE A 269 27.98 18.22 3.90
N LYS A 270 28.67 19.23 4.43
CA LYS A 270 28.92 20.50 3.73
C LYS A 270 29.78 20.30 2.49
N THR A 271 30.72 19.36 2.53
CA THR A 271 31.62 19.06 1.41
C THR A 271 30.99 18.17 0.34
N PHE A 272 30.27 17.11 0.75
CA PHE A 272 29.79 16.06 -0.16
C PHE A 272 28.31 16.14 -0.50
N GLY A 273 27.56 17.01 0.15
CA GLY A 273 26.13 17.19 -0.12
C GLY A 273 25.85 17.80 -1.50
N GLY A 274 25.96 17.03 -2.58
CA GLY A 274 25.84 17.48 -3.95
C GLY A 274 24.70 18.46 -4.23
N PRO A 275 23.44 18.15 -3.88
CA PRO A 275 22.33 19.10 -4.03
C PRO A 275 22.48 20.40 -3.21
N LEU A 276 23.24 20.39 -2.12
CA LEU A 276 23.49 21.58 -1.31
C LEU A 276 24.46 22.54 -2.02
N THR A 277 25.37 21.98 -2.80
CA THR A 277 26.45 22.70 -3.48
C THR A 277 26.06 23.10 -4.92
N PHE A 278 25.42 22.20 -5.66
CA PHE A 278 25.14 22.34 -7.08
C PHE A 278 23.72 22.82 -7.43
N SER A 279 22.82 22.97 -6.45
CA SER A 279 21.52 23.62 -6.70
C SER A 279 21.66 25.15 -6.72
N ALA A 280 20.73 25.82 -7.39
CA ALA A 280 20.64 27.27 -7.36
C ALA A 280 20.52 27.77 -5.92
N GLN A 281 21.19 28.89 -5.57
CA GLN A 281 21.06 29.55 -4.28
C GLN A 281 19.64 30.02 -4.02
N LEU A 282 19.30 30.26 -2.76
CA LEU A 282 18.09 31.03 -2.42
C LEU A 282 18.16 32.43 -3.04
N GLU A 283 17.06 32.91 -3.51
CA GLU A 283 16.92 34.25 -4.06
C GLU A 283 17.21 35.31 -2.97
N PRO A 284 17.84 36.44 -3.30
CA PRO A 284 18.12 37.49 -2.30
C PRO A 284 16.93 37.89 -1.45
N ALA A 285 15.76 38.02 -2.06
CA ALA A 285 14.52 38.30 -1.36
C ALA A 285 14.20 37.26 -0.27
N SER A 286 14.37 35.98 -0.59
CA SER A 286 14.12 34.87 0.36
C SER A 286 15.13 34.88 1.52
N VAL A 287 16.40 35.13 1.23
CA VAL A 287 17.45 35.23 2.27
C VAL A 287 17.19 36.40 3.20
N ALA A 288 16.83 37.57 2.67
CA ALA A 288 16.54 38.76 3.47
C ALA A 288 15.28 38.60 4.36
N ALA A 289 14.22 37.99 3.80
CA ALA A 289 13.02 37.65 4.58
C ALA A 289 13.38 36.67 5.71
N ALA A 290 14.21 35.66 5.44
CA ALA A 290 14.67 34.71 6.44
C ALA A 290 15.50 35.39 7.57
N ILE A 291 16.34 36.35 7.26
CA ILE A 291 17.07 37.16 8.25
C ILE A 291 16.11 37.92 9.14
N ALA A 292 15.12 38.59 8.53
CA ALA A 292 14.10 39.35 9.28
C ALA A 292 13.28 38.44 10.20
N SER A 293 12.94 37.24 9.74
CA SER A 293 12.28 36.23 10.56
C SER A 293 13.19 35.75 11.71
N ALA A 294 14.46 35.42 11.43
CA ALA A 294 15.41 35.01 12.47
C ALA A 294 15.54 36.06 13.59
N GLN A 295 15.47 37.34 13.25
CA GLN A 295 15.49 38.40 14.24
C GLN A 295 14.27 38.39 15.15
N ILE A 296 13.07 38.06 14.63
CA ILE A 296 11.89 37.86 15.43
C ILE A 296 12.07 36.65 16.37
N HIS A 297 12.59 35.54 15.85
CA HIS A 297 12.85 34.31 16.62
C HIS A 297 13.88 34.52 17.76
N LEU A 298 14.82 35.41 17.58
CA LEU A 298 15.84 35.76 18.59
C LEU A 298 15.35 36.80 19.62
N SER A 299 14.15 37.34 19.44
CA SER A 299 13.53 38.30 20.38
C SER A 299 12.52 37.62 21.30
N SER A 300 12.04 38.34 22.32
CA SER A 300 10.96 37.87 23.18
C SER A 300 9.61 37.71 22.44
N GLU A 301 9.43 38.39 21.32
CA GLU A 301 8.21 38.35 20.50
C GLU A 301 7.84 36.95 20.06
N ILE A 302 8.81 36.07 19.77
CA ILE A 302 8.53 34.70 19.35
C ILE A 302 7.67 33.94 20.38
N TYR A 303 7.90 34.16 21.65
CA TYR A 303 7.15 33.48 22.72
C TYR A 303 5.71 33.98 22.84
N GLU A 304 5.47 35.27 22.54
CA GLU A 304 4.12 35.83 22.47
C GLU A 304 3.35 35.23 21.27
N LEU A 305 4.03 35.09 20.12
CA LEU A 305 3.45 34.48 18.94
C LEU A 305 3.13 32.97 19.13
N GLN A 306 4.03 32.25 19.81
CA GLN A 306 3.82 30.85 20.16
C GLN A 306 2.65 30.70 21.14
N GLU A 307 2.53 31.59 22.15
CA GLU A 307 1.44 31.53 23.12
C GLU A 307 0.09 31.82 22.48
N ASP A 308 -0.01 32.87 21.64
CA ASP A 308 -1.22 33.15 20.88
C ASP A 308 -1.69 31.96 20.04
N LEU A 309 -0.77 31.29 19.37
CA LEU A 309 -1.10 30.07 18.60
C LEU A 309 -1.58 28.93 19.52
N ARG A 310 -0.91 28.71 20.66
CA ARG A 310 -1.31 27.67 21.62
C ARG A 310 -2.73 27.87 22.14
N GLN A 311 -3.10 29.14 22.45
CA GLN A 311 -4.45 29.47 22.89
C GLN A 311 -5.50 29.18 21.79
N ARG A 312 -5.19 29.41 20.52
CA ARG A 312 -6.08 29.08 19.38
C ARG A 312 -6.23 27.56 19.19
N ILE A 313 -5.13 26.82 19.33
CA ILE A 313 -5.12 25.35 19.30
C ILE A 313 -5.97 24.79 20.44
N ALA A 314 -5.80 25.28 21.67
CA ALA A 314 -6.60 24.89 22.83
C ALA A 314 -8.09 25.17 22.58
N TYR A 315 -8.41 26.37 22.10
CA TYR A 315 -9.79 26.74 21.78
C TYR A 315 -10.42 25.85 20.69
N PHE A 316 -9.67 25.45 19.67
CA PHE A 316 -10.16 24.52 18.65
C PHE A 316 -10.46 23.13 19.25
N ASN A 317 -9.56 22.62 20.10
CA ASN A 317 -9.79 21.41 20.85
C ASN A 317 -11.06 21.47 21.71
N ASP A 318 -11.25 22.57 22.45
CA ASP A 318 -12.42 22.78 23.30
C ASP A 318 -13.72 22.75 22.47
N CYS A 319 -13.72 23.42 21.30
CA CYS A 319 -14.88 23.40 20.40
C CYS A 319 -15.17 21.99 19.86
N LEU A 320 -14.13 21.16 19.61
CA LEU A 320 -14.31 19.79 19.12
C LEU A 320 -14.82 18.83 20.18
N MET A 321 -14.54 19.10 21.47
CA MET A 321 -14.98 18.21 22.57
C MET A 321 -16.49 18.00 22.62
N ASP A 322 -17.25 19.01 22.26
CA ASP A 322 -18.71 18.99 22.27
C ASP A 322 -19.31 18.39 20.97
N THR A 323 -18.48 17.84 20.09
CA THR A 323 -18.92 17.25 18.82
C THR A 323 -18.74 15.72 18.79
N GLU A 324 -19.46 15.10 17.86
CA GLU A 324 -19.30 13.69 17.50
C GLU A 324 -18.38 13.48 16.29
N LEU A 325 -17.60 14.48 15.90
CA LEU A 325 -16.68 14.39 14.78
C LEU A 325 -15.57 13.38 15.08
N PRO A 326 -15.18 12.55 14.11
CA PRO A 326 -14.12 11.54 14.29
C PRO A 326 -12.74 12.18 14.21
N LEU A 327 -12.36 12.91 15.26
CA LEU A 327 -11.02 13.40 15.45
C LEU A 327 -10.07 12.24 15.71
N ILE A 328 -8.98 12.18 14.94
CA ILE A 328 -8.05 11.04 14.99
C ILE A 328 -7.18 11.07 16.22
N ASP A 329 -6.67 12.24 16.56
CA ASP A 329 -5.85 12.44 17.74
C ASP A 329 -6.14 13.80 18.39
N TYR A 330 -6.10 13.80 19.71
CA TYR A 330 -6.26 14.97 20.54
C TYR A 330 -4.86 15.47 20.91
N ASN A 331 -4.39 16.49 20.21
CA ASN A 331 -3.01 16.92 20.39
C ASN A 331 -2.89 18.47 20.52
N ALA A 332 -1.71 18.91 20.92
CA ALA A 332 -1.38 20.33 21.07
C ALA A 332 -0.65 20.91 19.84
N SER A 333 -0.58 20.15 18.73
CA SER A 333 -0.01 20.66 17.48
C SER A 333 -1.04 21.49 16.70
N PRO A 334 -0.60 22.36 15.79
CA PRO A 334 -1.53 23.13 14.95
C PRO A 334 -2.17 22.30 13.84
N VAL A 335 -1.94 21.00 13.76
CA VAL A 335 -2.43 20.09 12.72
C VAL A 335 -3.44 19.12 13.31
N PHE A 336 -4.62 19.05 12.70
CA PHE A 336 -5.71 18.17 13.09
C PHE A 336 -6.22 17.39 11.90
N TYR A 337 -6.78 16.20 12.18
CA TYR A 337 -7.34 15.35 11.14
C TYR A 337 -8.71 14.81 11.56
N ILE A 338 -9.73 15.11 10.76
CA ILE A 338 -11.11 14.62 10.95
C ILE A 338 -11.35 13.54 9.91
N GLY A 339 -11.58 12.30 10.36
CA GLY A 339 -11.81 11.16 9.48
C GLY A 339 -13.12 11.29 8.71
N THR A 340 -13.10 10.94 7.42
CA THR A 340 -14.34 10.82 6.62
C THR A 340 -14.53 9.39 6.09
N GLY A 341 -13.51 8.54 6.24
CA GLY A 341 -13.54 7.16 5.79
C GLY A 341 -13.22 7.05 4.30
N MET A 342 -14.22 7.08 3.44
CA MET A 342 -14.05 6.89 2.01
C MET A 342 -13.81 8.20 1.24
N PRO A 343 -13.09 8.16 0.09
CA PRO A 343 -12.79 9.35 -0.70
C PRO A 343 -14.03 10.17 -1.09
N LYS A 344 -15.10 9.52 -1.56
CA LYS A 344 -16.35 10.22 -1.94
C LYS A 344 -16.96 11.02 -0.80
N THR A 345 -16.90 10.48 0.43
CA THR A 345 -17.37 11.19 1.63
C THR A 345 -16.49 12.39 1.91
N GLY A 346 -15.15 12.23 1.79
CA GLY A 346 -14.21 13.34 1.91
C GLY A 346 -14.45 14.44 0.89
N TYR A 347 -14.66 14.09 -0.39
CA TYR A 347 -14.96 15.06 -1.46
C TYR A 347 -16.26 15.83 -1.18
N ASN A 348 -17.32 15.12 -0.80
CA ASN A 348 -18.61 15.73 -0.46
C ASN A 348 -18.45 16.70 0.73
N PHE A 349 -17.78 16.25 1.77
CA PHE A 349 -17.59 17.04 3.00
C PHE A 349 -16.77 18.31 2.74
N VAL A 350 -15.64 18.22 2.02
CA VAL A 350 -14.82 19.39 1.66
C VAL A 350 -15.62 20.38 0.80
N ASN A 351 -16.37 19.90 -0.19
CA ASN A 351 -17.20 20.77 -1.02
C ASN A 351 -18.27 21.51 -0.22
N ARG A 352 -18.90 20.85 0.77
CA ARG A 352 -19.87 21.47 1.67
C ARG A 352 -19.21 22.58 2.52
N LEU A 353 -18.03 22.30 3.08
CA LEU A 353 -17.27 23.29 3.84
C LEU A 353 -16.86 24.48 2.97
N MET A 354 -16.43 24.26 1.72
CA MET A 354 -16.16 25.36 0.79
C MET A 354 -17.41 26.17 0.43
N GLN A 355 -18.57 25.53 0.35
CA GLN A 355 -19.83 26.26 0.14
C GLN A 355 -20.19 27.14 1.32
N GLU A 356 -19.88 26.69 2.53
CA GLU A 356 -20.10 27.43 3.81
C GLU A 356 -19.05 28.51 4.08
N GLY A 357 -17.98 28.57 3.27
CA GLY A 357 -16.97 29.61 3.38
C GLY A 357 -15.65 29.19 4.03
N TYR A 358 -15.38 27.87 4.15
CA TYR A 358 -14.18 27.33 4.77
C TYR A 358 -13.35 26.52 3.80
N TYR A 359 -12.04 26.82 3.69
CA TYR A 359 -11.09 26.02 2.96
C TYR A 359 -10.28 25.15 3.92
N VAL A 360 -10.29 23.85 3.67
CA VAL A 360 -9.56 22.82 4.41
C VAL A 360 -8.84 21.90 3.41
N ASN A 361 -7.79 21.22 3.84
CA ASN A 361 -7.08 20.28 2.99
C ASN A 361 -7.73 18.89 3.03
N LEU A 362 -7.68 18.18 1.91
CA LEU A 362 -8.14 16.79 1.81
C LEU A 362 -6.94 15.84 1.91
N GLY A 363 -6.98 14.92 2.88
CA GLY A 363 -6.04 13.81 2.99
C GLY A 363 -6.56 12.59 2.24
N ILE A 364 -5.88 12.17 1.18
CA ILE A 364 -6.24 11.01 0.35
C ILE A 364 -5.04 10.13 0.06
N PHE A 365 -5.29 8.94 -0.46
CA PHE A 365 -4.24 8.05 -0.94
C PHE A 365 -3.35 8.75 -2.01
N PRO A 366 -2.01 8.61 -1.98
CA PRO A 366 -1.22 7.70 -1.14
C PRO A 366 -0.80 8.28 0.22
N ALA A 367 -1.11 9.54 0.53
CA ALA A 367 -0.71 10.17 1.80
C ALA A 367 -1.34 9.49 3.04
N VAL A 368 -2.50 8.89 2.86
CA VAL A 368 -3.17 8.04 3.86
C VAL A 368 -3.78 6.82 3.15
N PRO A 369 -4.06 5.71 3.84
CA PRO A 369 -4.83 4.60 3.26
C PRO A 369 -6.19 5.08 2.75
N VAL A 370 -6.73 4.43 1.72
CA VAL A 370 -7.99 4.87 1.07
C VAL A 370 -9.15 5.01 2.08
N LYS A 371 -9.28 4.05 3.00
CA LYS A 371 -10.29 4.07 4.08
C LYS A 371 -10.06 5.17 5.13
N ASN A 372 -8.86 5.74 5.15
CA ASN A 372 -8.46 6.78 6.09
C ASN A 372 -8.50 8.17 5.44
N THR A 373 -9.23 8.33 4.35
CA THR A 373 -9.52 9.66 3.79
C THR A 373 -10.16 10.54 4.84
N GLY A 374 -9.75 11.80 4.88
CA GLY A 374 -10.27 12.76 5.85
C GLY A 374 -9.89 14.19 5.53
N VAL A 375 -10.26 15.07 6.40
CA VAL A 375 -10.00 16.50 6.29
C VAL A 375 -8.87 16.87 7.22
N ARG A 376 -7.79 17.38 6.65
CA ARG A 376 -6.65 17.93 7.38
C ARG A 376 -6.88 19.41 7.60
N ILE A 377 -6.93 19.82 8.86
CA ILE A 377 -7.16 21.18 9.30
C ILE A 377 -5.90 21.71 9.95
N THR A 378 -5.58 22.95 9.67
CA THR A 378 -4.47 23.61 10.34
C THR A 378 -4.95 24.90 11.01
N ILE A 379 -4.56 25.09 12.24
CA ILE A 379 -4.82 26.31 13.00
C ILE A 379 -3.62 27.23 12.89
N SER A 380 -3.89 28.49 12.59
CA SER A 380 -2.87 29.53 12.47
C SER A 380 -3.29 30.77 13.22
N ARG A 381 -2.36 31.71 13.43
CA ARG A 381 -2.67 33.00 14.00
C ARG A 381 -3.55 33.91 13.14
N HIS A 382 -3.76 33.54 11.88
CA HIS A 382 -4.74 34.20 11.02
C HIS A 382 -6.20 33.84 11.33
N ASN A 383 -6.44 32.73 12.05
CA ASN A 383 -7.79 32.27 12.37
C ASN A 383 -8.26 32.86 13.70
N GLU A 384 -9.31 33.70 13.65
CA GLU A 384 -9.93 34.24 14.84
C GLU A 384 -10.86 33.23 15.52
N ARG A 385 -11.20 33.44 16.78
CA ARG A 385 -12.03 32.50 17.55
C ARG A 385 -13.40 32.25 16.93
N GLU A 386 -14.01 33.28 16.36
CA GLU A 386 -15.31 33.20 15.70
C GLU A 386 -15.24 32.28 14.47
N GLU A 387 -14.16 32.37 13.71
CA GLU A 387 -13.95 31.54 12.50
C GLU A 387 -13.63 30.10 12.88
N ILE A 388 -12.84 29.90 13.94
CA ILE A 388 -12.55 28.57 14.51
C ILE A 388 -13.84 27.87 14.94
N LYS A 389 -14.68 28.60 15.73
CA LYS A 389 -15.97 28.10 16.18
C LYS A 389 -16.89 27.81 15.00
N GLY A 390 -17.00 28.73 14.04
CA GLY A 390 -17.82 28.60 12.85
C GLY A 390 -17.41 27.39 11.98
N LEU A 391 -16.09 27.11 11.85
CA LEU A 391 -15.63 25.91 11.15
C LEU A 391 -16.10 24.63 11.87
N VAL A 392 -15.98 24.56 13.19
CA VAL A 392 -16.41 23.38 13.96
C VAL A 392 -17.91 23.18 13.85
N GLU A 393 -18.71 24.25 13.96
CA GLU A 393 -20.17 24.20 13.77
C GLU A 393 -20.54 23.74 12.34
N ALA A 394 -19.86 24.26 11.31
CA ALA A 394 -20.04 23.83 9.92
C ALA A 394 -19.69 22.37 9.73
N MET A 395 -18.58 21.92 10.32
CA MET A 395 -18.20 20.50 10.27
C MET A 395 -19.24 19.60 10.94
N ALA A 396 -19.68 19.92 12.14
CA ALA A 396 -20.69 19.16 12.89
C ALA A 396 -22.02 19.09 12.14
N HIS A 397 -22.40 20.20 11.45
CA HIS A 397 -23.61 20.28 10.66
C HIS A 397 -23.55 19.49 9.34
N HIS A 398 -22.42 19.54 8.64
CA HIS A 398 -22.29 18.94 7.31
C HIS A 398 -21.79 17.50 7.32
N PHE A 399 -21.12 17.03 8.36
CA PHE A 399 -20.60 15.68 8.45
C PHE A 399 -21.70 14.60 8.32
N PRO A 400 -22.80 14.65 9.09
CA PRO A 400 -23.89 13.68 8.93
C PRO A 400 -24.51 13.69 7.53
N LYS A 401 -24.63 14.87 6.90
CA LYS A 401 -25.18 15.01 5.54
C LYS A 401 -24.27 14.39 4.49
N ALA A 402 -22.94 14.56 4.63
CA ALA A 402 -21.96 13.95 3.76
C ALA A 402 -22.01 12.42 3.87
N LEU A 403 -22.17 11.88 5.08
CA LEU A 403 -22.35 10.45 5.31
C LEU A 403 -23.62 9.92 4.63
N GLU A 404 -24.75 10.62 4.81
CA GLU A 404 -26.04 10.22 4.23
C GLU A 404 -26.00 10.21 2.70
N GLU A 405 -25.51 11.28 2.07
CA GLU A 405 -25.44 11.40 0.62
C GLU A 405 -24.49 10.39 -0.04
N THR A 406 -23.46 9.98 0.68
CA THR A 406 -22.51 8.97 0.21
C THR A 406 -22.85 7.56 0.71
N GLN A 407 -24.03 7.36 1.27
CA GLN A 407 -24.58 6.07 1.71
C GLN A 407 -23.67 5.33 2.71
N THR A 408 -23.03 6.06 3.60
CA THR A 408 -22.18 5.53 4.68
C THR A 408 -22.70 5.99 6.05
N ASN A 409 -22.00 5.66 7.12
CA ASN A 409 -22.38 6.04 8.47
C ASN A 409 -21.15 6.31 9.35
N ALA A 410 -21.36 6.98 10.48
CA ALA A 410 -20.30 7.34 11.41
C ALA A 410 -19.57 6.09 11.97
N GLU A 411 -20.27 5.00 12.25
CA GLU A 411 -19.69 3.77 12.81
C GLU A 411 -18.60 3.22 11.89
N ARG A 412 -18.83 3.20 10.57
CA ARG A 412 -17.82 2.78 9.58
C ARG A 412 -16.60 3.68 9.59
N VAL A 413 -16.81 5.00 9.73
CA VAL A 413 -15.70 5.96 9.81
C VAL A 413 -14.89 5.75 11.08
N PHE A 414 -15.55 5.73 12.24
CA PHE A 414 -14.87 5.50 13.53
C PHE A 414 -14.08 4.19 13.52
N HIS A 415 -14.67 3.17 12.91
CA HIS A 415 -14.03 1.87 12.79
C HIS A 415 -12.79 1.89 11.88
N ALA A 416 -12.84 2.57 10.71
CA ALA A 416 -11.72 2.68 9.78
C ALA A 416 -10.49 3.30 10.47
N PHE A 417 -10.72 4.23 11.39
CA PHE A 417 -9.68 4.90 12.17
C PHE A 417 -9.40 4.26 13.53
N LYS A 418 -10.03 3.12 13.86
CA LYS A 418 -9.89 2.42 15.16
C LYS A 418 -10.31 3.31 16.36
N LEU A 419 -11.24 4.21 16.14
CA LEU A 419 -11.81 5.07 17.16
C LEU A 419 -13.03 4.42 17.81
N ASN A 420 -13.28 4.75 19.08
CA ASN A 420 -14.49 4.33 19.77
C ASN A 420 -15.60 5.35 19.50
N PRO A 421 -16.74 4.94 18.91
CA PRO A 421 -17.85 5.85 18.69
C PRO A 421 -18.46 6.28 20.02
N LYS A 422 -18.74 7.59 20.18
CA LYS A 422 -19.42 8.15 21.36
C LYS A 422 -20.90 7.70 21.43
N VAL A 423 -21.50 7.38 20.26
CA VAL A 423 -22.91 6.93 20.14
C VAL A 423 -22.96 5.70 19.24
N LYS A 424 -23.71 4.66 19.66
CA LYS A 424 -24.00 3.49 18.81
C LYS A 424 -25.16 3.84 17.87
N SER A 425 -24.90 3.85 16.56
CA SER A 425 -25.96 3.94 15.55
C SER A 425 -26.67 2.59 15.39
N GLU A 426 -27.99 2.58 15.34
CA GLU A 426 -28.73 1.37 14.96
C GLU A 426 -28.50 1.06 13.48
N PRO A 427 -28.20 -0.20 13.10
CA PRO A 427 -28.00 -0.56 11.72
C PRO A 427 -29.33 -0.42 10.95
N LYS A 428 -29.36 0.42 9.91
CA LYS A 428 -30.49 0.47 8.97
C LYS A 428 -30.60 -0.89 8.27
N LYS A 429 -31.69 -1.63 8.51
CA LYS A 429 -31.98 -2.87 7.78
C LYS A 429 -32.15 -2.54 6.30
N ALA A 430 -31.40 -3.22 5.43
CA ALA A 430 -31.56 -3.15 3.98
C ALA A 430 -32.98 -3.63 3.61
N LYS A 431 -33.84 -2.73 3.16
CA LYS A 431 -35.19 -3.07 2.74
C LYS A 431 -35.14 -3.76 1.37
N GLY A 432 -35.62 -5.02 1.31
CA GLY A 432 -35.93 -5.69 0.07
C GLY A 432 -34.89 -6.66 -0.51
N LEU A 433 -33.77 -6.92 0.18
CA LEU A 433 -32.84 -7.99 -0.15
C LEU A 433 -32.78 -9.03 0.97
N ILE A 434 -32.65 -10.32 0.59
CA ILE A 434 -32.47 -11.44 1.50
C ILE A 434 -31.02 -11.88 1.41
N VAL A 435 -30.28 -11.81 2.53
CA VAL A 435 -28.86 -12.19 2.61
C VAL A 435 -28.74 -13.51 3.33
N GLU A 436 -28.24 -14.53 2.67
CA GLU A 436 -27.93 -15.83 3.24
C GLU A 436 -26.42 -16.03 3.30
N VAL A 437 -25.92 -16.45 4.46
CA VAL A 437 -24.50 -16.80 4.64
C VAL A 437 -24.43 -18.20 5.23
N LYS A 438 -23.82 -19.11 4.50
CA LYS A 438 -23.62 -20.52 4.94
C LYS A 438 -22.16 -20.75 5.29
N GLU A 439 -21.89 -21.71 6.16
CA GLU A 439 -20.55 -22.00 6.70
C GLU A 439 -19.92 -23.24 6.08
N SER A 440 -20.69 -24.06 5.37
CA SER A 440 -20.25 -25.23 4.62
C SER A 440 -21.06 -25.36 3.33
N ILE A 441 -20.43 -25.88 2.28
CA ILE A 441 -21.09 -26.19 1.00
C ILE A 441 -22.21 -27.22 1.15
N ASP A 442 -22.14 -28.12 2.15
CA ASP A 442 -23.19 -29.09 2.47
C ASP A 442 -24.55 -28.44 2.81
N GLN A 443 -24.55 -27.16 3.18
CA GLN A 443 -25.78 -26.41 3.48
C GLN A 443 -26.46 -25.84 2.22
N LEU A 444 -25.88 -26.09 1.04
CA LEU A 444 -26.34 -25.58 -0.24
C LEU A 444 -26.74 -26.71 -1.19
N ASP A 445 -27.79 -26.49 -1.93
CA ASP A 445 -28.16 -27.40 -3.01
C ASP A 445 -27.12 -27.43 -4.11
N LYS A 446 -26.75 -28.64 -4.56
CA LYS A 446 -25.69 -28.85 -5.53
C LYS A 446 -26.04 -28.28 -6.92
N VAL A 447 -27.30 -28.45 -7.36
CA VAL A 447 -27.76 -27.96 -8.67
C VAL A 447 -27.75 -26.44 -8.69
N PHE A 448 -28.28 -25.86 -7.59
CA PHE A 448 -28.25 -24.41 -7.40
C PHE A 448 -26.84 -23.87 -7.45
N TRP A 449 -25.93 -24.39 -6.65
CA TRP A 449 -24.55 -23.88 -6.58
C TRP A 449 -23.83 -23.98 -7.93
N ASN A 450 -23.92 -25.14 -8.56
CA ASN A 450 -23.23 -25.39 -9.84
C ASN A 450 -23.77 -24.53 -10.97
N HIS A 451 -25.05 -24.15 -10.92
CA HIS A 451 -25.64 -23.24 -11.91
C HIS A 451 -25.01 -21.83 -11.85
N TYR A 452 -24.80 -21.28 -10.65
CA TYR A 452 -24.35 -19.88 -10.48
C TYR A 452 -22.82 -19.74 -10.38
N SER A 453 -22.12 -20.71 -9.80
CA SER A 453 -20.70 -20.59 -9.44
C SER A 453 -19.85 -21.79 -9.83
N GLY A 454 -20.43 -22.93 -10.25
CA GLY A 454 -19.70 -24.18 -10.46
C GLY A 454 -18.87 -24.30 -11.72
N GLY A 455 -18.98 -23.38 -12.65
CA GLY A 455 -18.41 -23.53 -14.02
C GLY A 455 -16.94 -23.20 -14.19
N GLN A 456 -16.12 -23.12 -13.12
CA GLN A 456 -14.73 -22.70 -13.23
C GLN A 456 -13.86 -23.31 -12.11
N GLY A 457 -12.58 -23.51 -12.37
CA GLY A 457 -11.63 -24.01 -11.40
C GLY A 457 -12.11 -25.28 -10.67
N CYS A 458 -11.76 -25.40 -9.40
CA CYS A 458 -12.27 -26.44 -8.49
C CYS A 458 -13.41 -25.91 -7.61
N TYR A 459 -14.36 -25.14 -8.18
CA TYR A 459 -15.38 -24.39 -7.42
C TYR A 459 -16.80 -24.84 -7.68
N ASP A 460 -16.99 -25.96 -8.37
CA ASP A 460 -18.25 -26.70 -8.32
C ASP A 460 -18.47 -27.28 -6.92
N TRP A 461 -19.66 -27.74 -6.64
CA TRP A 461 -20.05 -28.21 -5.31
C TRP A 461 -19.10 -29.28 -4.76
N GLU A 462 -18.70 -30.26 -5.59
CA GLU A 462 -17.77 -31.32 -5.22
C GLU A 462 -16.35 -30.80 -4.96
N GLY A 463 -15.88 -29.86 -5.76
CA GLY A 463 -14.59 -29.25 -5.59
C GLY A 463 -14.51 -28.44 -4.30
N LEU A 464 -15.55 -27.68 -3.95
CA LEU A 464 -15.60 -26.96 -2.68
C LEU A 464 -15.70 -27.91 -1.48
N LYS A 465 -16.47 -29.00 -1.60
CA LYS A 465 -16.52 -30.06 -0.60
C LYS A 465 -15.14 -30.69 -0.36
N PHE A 466 -14.43 -30.95 -1.46
CA PHE A 466 -13.04 -31.43 -1.39
C PHE A 466 -12.15 -30.42 -0.66
N LEU A 467 -12.24 -29.12 -0.99
CA LEU A 467 -11.44 -28.08 -0.33
C LEU A 467 -11.75 -27.97 1.16
N GLU A 468 -13.02 -28.01 1.57
CA GLU A 468 -13.38 -28.03 2.99
C GLU A 468 -12.78 -29.26 3.71
N THR A 469 -12.77 -30.42 3.08
CA THR A 469 -12.18 -31.63 3.65
C THR A 469 -10.68 -31.51 3.85
N VAL A 470 -9.98 -30.93 2.86
CA VAL A 470 -8.51 -30.78 2.89
C VAL A 470 -8.06 -29.69 3.87
N PHE A 471 -8.76 -28.56 3.86
CA PHE A 471 -8.30 -27.35 4.55
C PHE A 471 -9.02 -27.05 5.88
N GLN A 472 -9.51 -28.08 6.55
CA GLN A 472 -10.09 -27.96 7.91
C GLN A 472 -9.53 -29.05 8.81
N GLY A 473 -9.42 -28.73 10.10
CA GLY A 473 -9.00 -29.68 11.13
C GLY A 473 -7.51 -30.08 11.10
N ASN A 474 -6.67 -29.28 10.47
CA ASN A 474 -5.23 -29.50 10.40
C ASN A 474 -4.50 -28.90 11.61
N GLU A 475 -3.31 -29.42 11.94
CA GLU A 475 -2.47 -28.89 13.04
C GLU A 475 -1.87 -27.51 12.71
N LYS A 476 -1.38 -27.31 11.48
CA LYS A 476 -0.75 -26.05 11.08
C LYS A 476 -1.77 -24.97 10.76
N LYS A 477 -1.49 -23.74 11.15
CA LYS A 477 -2.42 -22.60 10.99
C LYS A 477 -2.73 -22.30 9.54
N GLU A 478 -1.73 -22.36 8.65
CA GLU A 478 -1.85 -22.11 7.22
C GLU A 478 -2.69 -23.15 6.48
N HIS A 479 -2.86 -24.31 7.06
CA HIS A 479 -3.66 -25.40 6.53
C HIS A 479 -5.13 -25.36 6.95
N ASN A 480 -5.55 -24.35 7.71
CA ASN A 480 -6.93 -24.22 8.17
C ASN A 480 -7.58 -23.00 7.56
N TRP A 481 -8.53 -23.24 6.66
CA TRP A 481 -9.31 -22.21 6.00
C TRP A 481 -10.74 -22.21 6.54
N LEU A 482 -11.32 -21.00 6.68
CA LEU A 482 -12.75 -20.85 6.96
C LEU A 482 -13.47 -20.48 5.66
N PHE A 483 -14.55 -21.18 5.37
CA PHE A 483 -15.37 -20.94 4.19
C PHE A 483 -16.65 -20.21 4.57
N ARG A 484 -17.11 -19.31 3.71
CA ARG A 484 -18.40 -18.62 3.83
C ARG A 484 -19.01 -18.47 2.46
N TYR A 485 -20.19 -19.03 2.27
CA TYR A 485 -20.94 -18.97 1.04
C TYR A 485 -21.99 -17.88 1.16
N VAL A 486 -21.98 -16.92 0.26
CA VAL A 486 -22.85 -15.73 0.31
C VAL A 486 -23.82 -15.76 -0.85
N ILE A 487 -25.10 -15.68 -0.54
CA ILE A 487 -26.18 -15.62 -1.51
C ILE A 487 -27.04 -14.42 -1.17
N ILE A 488 -27.18 -13.49 -2.11
CA ILE A 488 -28.07 -12.32 -1.98
C ILE A 488 -29.17 -12.47 -3.00
N LYS A 489 -30.42 -12.49 -2.51
CA LYS A 489 -31.64 -12.64 -3.30
C LYS A 489 -32.47 -11.38 -3.22
N ASP A 490 -33.27 -11.13 -4.25
CA ASP A 490 -34.32 -10.13 -4.21
C ASP A 490 -35.50 -10.56 -3.31
N GLY A 491 -36.51 -9.71 -3.20
CA GLY A 491 -37.73 -10.00 -2.41
C GLY A 491 -38.57 -11.17 -2.94
N SER A 492 -38.37 -11.58 -4.19
CA SER A 492 -39.02 -12.75 -4.80
C SER A 492 -38.28 -14.07 -4.56
N GLY A 493 -37.04 -13.98 -4.05
CA GLY A 493 -36.16 -15.13 -3.84
C GLY A 493 -35.23 -15.41 -5.01
N THR A 494 -35.19 -14.55 -6.04
CA THR A 494 -34.28 -14.67 -7.18
C THR A 494 -32.84 -14.27 -6.78
N PRO A 495 -31.82 -15.10 -7.02
CA PRO A 495 -30.43 -14.76 -6.72
C PRO A 495 -29.92 -13.61 -7.59
N VAL A 496 -29.41 -12.56 -6.97
CA VAL A 496 -28.79 -11.40 -7.62
C VAL A 496 -27.28 -11.43 -7.50
N LEU A 497 -26.75 -12.03 -6.39
CA LEU A 497 -25.32 -12.19 -6.18
C LEU A 497 -25.06 -13.52 -5.46
N VAL A 498 -24.09 -14.30 -6.00
CA VAL A 498 -23.65 -15.57 -5.41
C VAL A 498 -22.13 -15.62 -5.44
N THR A 499 -21.51 -15.92 -4.31
CA THR A 499 -20.05 -16.04 -4.19
C THR A 499 -19.65 -16.84 -2.95
N PHE A 500 -18.37 -17.11 -2.80
CA PHE A 500 -17.82 -17.62 -1.56
C PHE A 500 -16.58 -16.85 -1.13
N LEU A 501 -16.36 -16.84 0.17
CA LEU A 501 -15.23 -16.20 0.82
C LEU A 501 -14.42 -17.27 1.56
N THR A 502 -13.09 -17.12 1.54
CA THR A 502 -12.20 -17.88 2.41
C THR A 502 -11.42 -16.96 3.32
N LEU A 503 -11.23 -17.36 4.57
CA LEU A 503 -10.26 -16.74 5.47
C LEU A 503 -9.09 -17.72 5.64
N SER A 504 -7.92 -17.30 5.26
CA SER A 504 -6.70 -18.12 5.31
C SER A 504 -5.47 -17.29 5.65
N LEU A 505 -4.38 -17.95 6.02
CA LEU A 505 -3.11 -17.30 6.26
C LEU A 505 -2.34 -17.23 4.93
N TRP A 506 -1.92 -16.03 4.55
CA TRP A 506 -1.14 -15.77 3.34
C TRP A 506 0.25 -15.27 3.70
N LYS A 507 1.24 -15.56 2.87
CA LYS A 507 2.53 -14.88 2.89
C LYS A 507 2.35 -13.49 2.26
N ASP A 508 2.76 -12.44 2.96
CA ASP A 508 2.54 -11.06 2.51
C ASP A 508 3.34 -10.74 1.23
N ASP A 509 4.44 -11.46 1.00
CA ASP A 509 5.31 -11.39 -0.18
C ASP A 509 4.90 -12.31 -1.34
N MET A 510 3.70 -12.89 -1.32
CA MET A 510 3.24 -13.89 -2.30
C MET A 510 3.44 -13.46 -3.76
N LEU A 511 3.32 -12.18 -4.08
CA LEU A 511 3.48 -11.62 -5.42
C LEU A 511 4.71 -10.70 -5.54
N ALA A 512 5.58 -10.67 -4.54
CA ALA A 512 6.84 -9.92 -4.59
C ALA A 512 7.81 -10.53 -5.63
N ASN A 513 8.89 -9.82 -5.95
CA ASN A 513 9.93 -10.42 -6.78
C ASN A 513 10.64 -11.55 -6.03
N ALA A 514 11.23 -12.48 -6.79
CA ALA A 514 11.86 -13.69 -6.21
C ALA A 514 12.95 -13.36 -5.18
N GLN A 515 13.73 -12.31 -5.40
CA GLN A 515 14.81 -11.91 -4.49
C GLN A 515 14.29 -11.44 -3.13
N VAL A 516 13.18 -10.68 -3.11
CA VAL A 516 12.52 -10.28 -1.87
C VAL A 516 11.97 -11.50 -1.15
N SER A 517 11.30 -12.40 -1.87
CA SER A 517 10.78 -13.64 -1.28
C SER A 517 11.89 -14.53 -0.75
N GLU A 518 13.04 -14.66 -1.42
CA GLU A 518 14.21 -15.38 -0.92
C GLU A 518 14.71 -14.83 0.42
N ALA A 519 14.85 -13.51 0.51
CA ALA A 519 15.28 -12.87 1.76
C ALA A 519 14.28 -13.10 2.90
N ILE A 520 12.97 -13.06 2.60
CA ILE A 520 11.92 -13.32 3.59
C ILE A 520 11.86 -14.79 3.99
N GLU A 521 12.07 -15.74 3.05
CA GLU A 521 12.14 -17.17 3.37
C GLU A 521 13.32 -17.51 4.27
N GLU A 522 14.44 -16.79 4.16
CA GLU A 522 15.56 -16.97 5.10
C GLU A 522 15.13 -16.61 6.54
N GLU A 523 14.42 -15.51 6.73
CA GLU A 523 13.87 -15.11 8.04
C GLU A 523 12.81 -16.11 8.55
N ARG A 524 12.07 -16.76 7.65
CA ARG A 524 11.06 -17.77 8.00
C ARG A 524 11.63 -19.07 8.52
N LYS A 525 12.91 -19.33 8.33
CA LYS A 525 13.58 -20.50 8.96
C LYS A 525 13.52 -20.41 10.48
N ASP A 526 13.66 -19.20 11.02
CA ASP A 526 13.63 -18.97 12.47
C ASP A 526 12.22 -18.59 12.96
N ASN A 527 11.42 -17.91 12.13
CA ASN A 527 10.04 -17.50 12.41
C ASN A 527 9.12 -17.86 11.23
N PRO A 528 8.54 -19.06 11.22
CA PRO A 528 7.77 -19.58 10.06
C PRO A 528 6.62 -18.69 9.59
N TYR A 529 6.11 -17.79 10.45
CA TYR A 529 5.02 -16.86 10.13
C TYR A 529 5.48 -15.40 9.98
N HIS A 530 6.79 -15.19 9.77
CA HIS A 530 7.30 -13.86 9.47
C HIS A 530 6.65 -13.31 8.20
N LEU A 531 6.19 -12.06 8.24
CA LEU A 531 5.44 -11.40 7.15
C LEU A 531 4.33 -12.30 6.57
N SER A 532 3.43 -12.70 7.44
CA SER A 532 2.20 -13.41 7.07
C SER A 532 0.99 -12.77 7.71
N SER A 533 -0.12 -12.77 6.98
CA SER A 533 -1.36 -12.12 7.40
C SER A 533 -2.58 -13.01 7.21
N LYS A 534 -3.55 -12.90 8.10
CA LYS A 534 -4.89 -13.41 7.85
C LYS A 534 -5.55 -12.58 6.77
N VAL A 535 -5.95 -13.23 5.68
CA VAL A 535 -6.58 -12.59 4.52
C VAL A 535 -7.98 -13.15 4.33
N LEU A 536 -8.94 -12.24 4.21
CA LEU A 536 -10.29 -12.57 3.76
C LEU A 536 -10.31 -12.43 2.23
N SER A 537 -10.46 -13.52 1.49
CA SER A 537 -10.49 -13.47 0.04
C SER A 537 -11.83 -13.93 -0.53
N MET A 538 -12.27 -13.29 -1.59
CA MET A 538 -13.29 -13.86 -2.48
C MET A 538 -12.62 -14.98 -3.31
N GLY A 539 -13.19 -16.18 -3.27
CA GLY A 539 -12.55 -17.39 -3.79
C GLY A 539 -11.50 -17.98 -2.84
N SER A 540 -10.55 -18.71 -3.34
CA SER A 540 -9.47 -19.35 -2.58
C SER A 540 -8.13 -19.28 -3.31
N LEU A 541 -7.02 -19.61 -2.62
CA LEU A 541 -5.69 -19.72 -3.23
C LEU A 541 -5.49 -21.03 -4.05
N PHE A 542 -6.47 -21.93 -4.08
CA PHE A 542 -6.29 -23.24 -4.64
C PHE A 542 -6.26 -23.24 -6.17
N THR A 543 -7.27 -22.65 -6.82
CA THR A 543 -7.32 -22.43 -8.27
C THR A 543 -7.81 -21.02 -8.60
N GLU A 544 -7.73 -20.65 -9.87
CA GLU A 544 -8.32 -19.44 -10.41
C GLU A 544 -9.77 -19.68 -10.80
N GLY A 545 -10.49 -18.60 -11.09
CA GLY A 545 -11.82 -18.66 -11.67
C GLY A 545 -12.63 -17.39 -11.40
N SER A 546 -13.79 -17.27 -12.03
CA SER A 546 -14.75 -16.24 -11.65
C SER A 546 -15.48 -16.69 -10.39
N HIS A 547 -15.16 -16.03 -9.28
CA HIS A 547 -15.70 -16.40 -7.98
C HIS A 547 -17.02 -15.70 -7.66
N LEU A 548 -17.50 -14.85 -8.55
CA LEU A 548 -18.65 -13.99 -8.33
C LEU A 548 -19.65 -14.14 -9.48
N TYR A 549 -20.86 -14.58 -9.17
CA TYR A 549 -22.02 -14.33 -9.97
C TYR A 549 -22.68 -13.02 -9.47
N TRP A 550 -22.90 -12.09 -10.35
CA TRP A 550 -23.58 -10.83 -10.07
C TRP A 550 -24.37 -10.41 -11.31
N ASP A 551 -25.68 -10.29 -11.13
CA ASP A 551 -26.60 -9.78 -12.15
C ASP A 551 -26.60 -8.25 -12.08
N ASP A 552 -25.76 -7.63 -12.88
CA ASP A 552 -25.64 -6.17 -12.99
C ASP A 552 -26.79 -5.54 -13.77
N SER A 553 -27.57 -6.35 -14.50
CA SER A 553 -28.76 -5.90 -15.22
C SER A 553 -30.01 -5.86 -14.35
N HIS A 554 -29.97 -6.51 -13.19
CA HIS A 554 -31.09 -6.53 -12.24
C HIS A 554 -31.26 -5.14 -11.58
N ASP A 555 -32.49 -4.68 -11.40
CA ASP A 555 -32.81 -3.37 -10.79
C ASP A 555 -32.27 -3.20 -9.36
N ARG A 556 -31.94 -4.29 -8.68
CA ARG A 556 -31.27 -4.35 -7.37
C ARG A 556 -29.78 -4.75 -7.44
N GLY A 557 -29.21 -4.85 -8.63
CA GLY A 557 -27.83 -5.31 -8.84
C GLY A 557 -26.80 -4.52 -8.03
N ASP A 558 -26.80 -3.19 -8.17
CA ASP A 558 -25.90 -2.31 -7.42
C ASP A 558 -26.12 -2.36 -5.91
N HIS A 559 -27.38 -2.50 -5.49
CA HIS A 559 -27.71 -2.62 -4.07
C HIS A 559 -27.22 -3.94 -3.49
N ALA A 560 -27.31 -5.04 -4.26
CA ALA A 560 -26.77 -6.34 -3.87
C ALA A 560 -25.24 -6.31 -3.74
N LEU A 561 -24.55 -5.67 -4.69
CA LEU A 561 -23.10 -5.49 -4.62
C LEU A 561 -22.69 -4.69 -3.37
N ASN A 562 -23.33 -3.55 -3.12
CA ASN A 562 -23.05 -2.75 -1.92
C ASN A 562 -23.32 -3.54 -0.63
N THR A 563 -24.41 -4.31 -0.58
CA THR A 563 -24.74 -5.18 0.57
C THR A 563 -23.67 -6.25 0.78
N PHE A 564 -23.14 -6.83 -0.31
CA PHE A 564 -22.03 -7.79 -0.26
C PHE A 564 -20.76 -7.14 0.29
N LEU A 565 -20.38 -5.96 -0.21
CA LEU A 565 -19.17 -5.27 0.24
C LEU A 565 -19.27 -4.85 1.73
N GLU A 566 -20.45 -4.44 2.20
CA GLU A 566 -20.67 -4.21 3.63
C GLU A 566 -20.57 -5.51 4.47
N LEU A 567 -21.05 -6.63 3.93
CA LEU A 567 -20.91 -7.93 4.58
C LEU A 567 -19.44 -8.33 4.67
N VAL A 568 -18.66 -8.14 3.59
CA VAL A 568 -17.22 -8.43 3.55
C VAL A 568 -16.51 -7.62 4.63
N GLU A 569 -16.79 -6.33 4.74
CA GLU A 569 -16.21 -5.46 5.76
C GLU A 569 -16.53 -5.95 7.20
N LYS A 570 -17.81 -6.30 7.46
CA LYS A 570 -18.21 -6.89 8.76
C LYS A 570 -17.49 -8.20 9.06
N LYS A 571 -17.24 -9.03 8.04
CA LYS A 571 -16.50 -10.30 8.20
C LYS A 571 -15.01 -10.07 8.42
N GLU A 572 -14.40 -9.12 7.67
CA GLU A 572 -13.01 -8.69 7.90
C GLU A 572 -12.79 -8.36 9.38
N LEU A 573 -13.70 -7.56 9.95
CA LEU A 573 -13.67 -7.16 11.34
C LEU A 573 -13.79 -8.33 12.30
N LYS A 574 -14.88 -9.12 12.13
CA LYS A 574 -15.19 -10.25 12.99
C LYS A 574 -14.03 -11.25 13.05
N PHE A 575 -13.34 -11.48 11.93
CA PHE A 575 -12.26 -12.46 11.83
C PHE A 575 -10.87 -11.87 12.12
N GLY A 576 -10.75 -10.57 12.26
CA GLY A 576 -9.48 -9.88 12.47
C GLY A 576 -8.55 -10.01 11.25
N ALA A 577 -9.10 -10.08 10.03
CA ALA A 577 -8.29 -10.10 8.82
C ALA A 577 -7.53 -8.78 8.67
N LYS A 578 -6.28 -8.84 8.22
CA LYS A 578 -5.45 -7.65 7.97
C LYS A 578 -5.63 -7.11 6.56
N MET A 579 -6.08 -7.96 5.65
CA MET A 579 -6.28 -7.63 4.25
C MET A 579 -7.53 -8.35 3.72
N THR A 580 -8.23 -7.70 2.82
CA THR A 580 -9.33 -8.28 2.03
C THR A 580 -8.93 -8.27 0.56
N VAL A 581 -9.15 -9.39 -0.14
CA VAL A 581 -8.79 -9.55 -1.54
C VAL A 581 -9.99 -10.07 -2.33
N LEU A 582 -10.48 -9.28 -3.27
CA LEU A 582 -11.44 -9.73 -4.27
C LEU A 582 -10.65 -10.00 -5.55
N ARG A 583 -10.63 -11.26 -6.01
CA ARG A 583 -9.67 -11.69 -7.04
C ARG A 583 -10.31 -12.17 -8.34
N ASP A 584 -9.47 -12.28 -9.36
CA ASP A 584 -9.73 -12.89 -10.67
C ASP A 584 -10.73 -12.13 -11.56
N PHE A 585 -10.84 -10.80 -11.38
CA PHE A 585 -11.63 -9.96 -12.27
C PHE A 585 -11.01 -9.83 -13.67
N PRO A 586 -11.84 -9.76 -14.73
CA PRO A 586 -11.35 -9.45 -16.08
C PRO A 586 -10.91 -7.98 -16.18
N GLU A 587 -10.29 -7.62 -17.31
CA GLU A 587 -9.92 -6.22 -17.64
C GLU A 587 -11.14 -5.28 -17.82
N ASN A 588 -12.23 -5.52 -17.18
CA ASN A 588 -13.40 -4.64 -17.28
C ASN A 588 -13.33 -3.54 -16.22
N THR A 589 -13.32 -2.28 -16.67
CA THR A 589 -13.26 -1.10 -15.81
C THR A 589 -14.58 -0.79 -15.09
N ALA A 590 -15.70 -1.41 -15.46
CA ALA A 590 -16.99 -1.22 -14.81
C ALA A 590 -16.98 -1.53 -13.30
N TRP A 591 -16.07 -2.40 -12.87
CA TRP A 591 -15.87 -2.74 -11.46
C TRP A 591 -15.14 -1.66 -10.66
N ASN A 592 -14.36 -0.78 -11.32
CA ASN A 592 -13.51 0.19 -10.65
C ASN A 592 -14.32 1.13 -9.76
N GLY A 593 -15.37 1.76 -10.30
CA GLY A 593 -16.18 2.74 -9.57
C GLY A 593 -16.76 2.19 -8.26
N PRO A 594 -17.54 1.09 -8.30
CA PRO A 594 -18.08 0.48 -7.09
C PRO A 594 -17.01 0.05 -6.10
N LEU A 595 -15.94 -0.62 -6.55
CA LEU A 595 -14.92 -1.16 -5.66
C LEU A 595 -14.02 -0.07 -5.09
N TYR A 596 -13.64 0.96 -5.87
CA TYR A 596 -12.95 2.14 -5.33
C TYR A 596 -13.82 2.91 -4.34
N GLY A 597 -15.13 3.01 -4.61
CA GLY A 597 -16.09 3.61 -3.68
C GLY A 597 -16.14 2.92 -2.32
N HIS A 598 -15.69 1.67 -2.23
CA HIS A 598 -15.55 0.90 -1.00
C HIS A 598 -14.10 0.77 -0.52
N GLY A 599 -13.15 1.51 -1.10
CA GLY A 599 -11.76 1.61 -0.65
C GLY A 599 -10.85 0.47 -1.10
N PHE A 600 -11.22 -0.25 -2.16
CA PHE A 600 -10.36 -1.26 -2.75
C PHE A 600 -9.42 -0.64 -3.79
N LEU A 601 -8.19 -1.12 -3.82
CA LEU A 601 -7.16 -0.77 -4.80
C LEU A 601 -7.04 -1.89 -5.82
N ARG A 602 -7.03 -1.55 -7.11
CA ARG A 602 -6.85 -2.51 -8.19
C ARG A 602 -5.38 -2.87 -8.36
N VAL A 603 -5.08 -4.16 -8.42
CA VAL A 603 -3.75 -4.71 -8.73
C VAL A 603 -3.84 -5.74 -9.83
N GLN A 604 -2.84 -5.75 -10.70
CA GLN A 604 -2.76 -6.74 -11.76
C GLN A 604 -2.25 -8.07 -11.22
N LEU A 605 -2.97 -9.14 -11.52
CA LEU A 605 -2.54 -10.51 -11.26
C LEU A 605 -1.75 -11.07 -12.45
N PRO A 606 -1.04 -12.19 -12.29
CA PRO A 606 -0.54 -12.95 -13.42
C PRO A 606 -1.66 -13.31 -14.40
N ASN A 607 -1.36 -13.28 -15.70
CA ASN A 607 -2.33 -13.58 -16.75
C ASN A 607 -2.81 -15.03 -16.66
N SER A 608 -4.10 -15.24 -16.83
CA SER A 608 -4.74 -16.55 -16.90
C SER A 608 -4.79 -17.05 -18.35
N CYS A 609 -4.78 -18.36 -18.55
CA CYS A 609 -4.76 -19.00 -19.85
C CYS A 609 -5.88 -20.03 -19.98
N THR A 610 -6.65 -19.95 -21.07
CA THR A 610 -7.72 -20.92 -21.35
C THR A 610 -7.63 -21.45 -22.78
N VAL A 611 -8.14 -22.68 -23.01
CA VAL A 611 -8.31 -23.25 -24.34
C VAL A 611 -9.77 -23.63 -24.54
N ASN A 612 -10.35 -23.20 -25.65
CA ASN A 612 -11.68 -23.63 -26.07
C ASN A 612 -11.55 -24.87 -26.96
N LEU A 613 -12.16 -25.95 -26.56
CA LEU A 613 -12.15 -27.25 -27.29
C LEU A 613 -13.51 -27.58 -27.89
N SER A 614 -14.48 -26.71 -27.84
CA SER A 614 -15.81 -26.91 -28.43
C SER A 614 -15.70 -27.24 -29.92
N GLY A 615 -16.20 -28.41 -30.34
CA GLY A 615 -16.18 -28.86 -31.73
C GLY A 615 -14.99 -29.71 -32.12
N PHE A 616 -13.94 -29.83 -31.31
CA PHE A 616 -12.83 -30.78 -31.58
C PHE A 616 -13.15 -32.17 -31.07
N ARG A 617 -12.82 -33.19 -31.93
CA ARG A 617 -13.04 -34.60 -31.62
C ARG A 617 -11.73 -35.41 -31.63
N SER A 618 -10.64 -34.85 -32.12
CA SER A 618 -9.31 -35.43 -32.08
C SER A 618 -8.25 -34.35 -31.90
N ILE A 619 -7.14 -34.75 -31.29
CA ILE A 619 -5.98 -33.86 -31.12
C ILE A 619 -5.39 -33.44 -32.47
N ASP A 620 -5.40 -34.31 -33.49
CA ASP A 620 -4.88 -33.98 -34.81
C ASP A 620 -5.65 -32.85 -35.48
N THR A 621 -6.99 -32.84 -35.34
CA THR A 621 -7.83 -31.74 -35.85
C THR A 621 -7.57 -30.45 -35.11
N TYR A 622 -7.31 -30.51 -33.80
CA TYR A 622 -6.93 -29.35 -32.99
C TYR A 622 -5.58 -28.78 -33.43
N ILE A 623 -4.54 -29.65 -33.53
CA ILE A 623 -3.21 -29.23 -33.96
C ILE A 623 -3.23 -28.65 -35.37
N ALA A 624 -4.03 -29.20 -36.28
CA ALA A 624 -4.17 -28.70 -37.64
C ALA A 624 -4.71 -27.28 -37.73
N GLN A 625 -5.52 -26.86 -36.77
CA GLN A 625 -6.07 -25.50 -36.70
C GLN A 625 -5.13 -24.45 -36.06
N LEU A 626 -4.06 -24.89 -35.39
CA LEU A 626 -3.07 -23.96 -34.83
C LEU A 626 -2.39 -23.15 -35.95
N SER A 627 -1.87 -21.99 -35.61
CA SER A 627 -1.06 -21.20 -36.53
C SER A 627 0.13 -21.97 -37.07
N SER A 628 0.62 -21.61 -38.27
CA SER A 628 1.77 -22.28 -38.90
C SER A 628 3.01 -22.28 -37.99
N ARG A 629 3.21 -21.20 -37.19
CA ARG A 629 4.28 -21.10 -36.20
C ARG A 629 4.09 -22.11 -35.06
N ASN A 630 2.89 -22.25 -34.57
CA ASN A 630 2.57 -23.14 -33.46
C ASN A 630 2.63 -24.60 -33.88
N ARG A 631 2.18 -24.94 -35.13
CA ARG A 631 2.36 -26.28 -35.71
C ARG A 631 3.83 -26.62 -35.87
N ARG A 632 4.66 -25.68 -36.29
CA ARG A 632 6.12 -25.89 -36.39
C ARG A 632 6.73 -26.13 -35.00
N HIS A 633 6.32 -25.38 -33.99
CA HIS A 633 6.75 -25.59 -32.61
C HIS A 633 6.36 -27.02 -32.14
N PHE A 634 5.11 -27.42 -32.33
CA PHE A 634 4.68 -28.78 -31.98
C PHE A 634 5.58 -29.85 -32.60
N ARG A 635 5.81 -29.81 -33.94
CA ARG A 635 6.61 -30.79 -34.67
C ARG A 635 8.09 -30.79 -34.27
N LYS A 636 8.63 -29.67 -33.87
CA LYS A 636 10.06 -29.53 -33.55
C LYS A 636 10.36 -29.70 -32.06
N ASP A 637 9.51 -29.17 -31.20
CA ASP A 637 9.84 -28.97 -29.80
C ASP A 637 8.97 -29.83 -28.85
N ILE A 638 8.05 -30.68 -29.39
CA ILE A 638 7.19 -31.58 -28.61
C ILE A 638 7.17 -33.00 -29.19
N GLN A 639 6.75 -33.16 -30.43
CA GLN A 639 6.52 -34.46 -31.09
C GLN A 639 7.75 -35.37 -31.07
N PRO A 640 9.02 -34.91 -31.27
CA PRO A 640 10.19 -35.81 -31.27
C PRO A 640 10.42 -36.51 -29.93
N PHE A 641 9.94 -35.93 -28.84
CA PHE A 641 10.16 -36.51 -27.52
C PHE A 641 9.23 -37.69 -27.22
N PHE A 642 8.20 -37.93 -28.04
CA PHE A 642 7.32 -39.11 -27.93
C PHE A 642 8.07 -40.43 -28.22
N GLU A 643 9.24 -40.38 -28.87
CA GLU A 643 10.08 -41.54 -29.14
C GLU A 643 10.91 -41.97 -27.92
N ILE A 644 11.09 -41.12 -26.95
CA ILE A 644 11.94 -41.37 -25.76
C ILE A 644 11.18 -41.34 -24.44
N SER A 645 9.92 -40.91 -24.46
CA SER A 645 9.06 -40.85 -23.27
C SER A 645 7.67 -41.39 -23.58
N ASP A 646 7.05 -41.98 -22.58
CA ASP A 646 5.65 -42.41 -22.60
C ASP A 646 4.80 -41.60 -21.63
N SER A 647 3.49 -41.61 -21.85
CA SER A 647 2.55 -40.90 -20.99
C SER A 647 1.35 -41.79 -20.66
N SER A 648 0.92 -41.70 -19.40
CA SER A 648 -0.27 -42.44 -18.93
C SER A 648 -1.18 -41.52 -18.11
N VAL A 649 -2.45 -41.86 -18.11
CA VAL A 649 -3.46 -41.26 -17.23
C VAL A 649 -3.73 -42.24 -16.10
N ILE A 650 -3.59 -41.76 -14.86
CA ILE A 650 -3.76 -42.57 -13.67
C ILE A 650 -4.88 -41.96 -12.83
N ASP A 651 -5.96 -42.71 -12.62
CA ASP A 651 -7.07 -42.30 -11.74
C ASP A 651 -6.74 -42.58 -10.26
N LYS A 652 -5.92 -43.59 -9.98
CA LYS A 652 -5.49 -43.95 -8.61
C LYS A 652 -4.05 -44.40 -8.62
N ALA A 653 -3.17 -43.61 -8.07
CA ALA A 653 -1.74 -43.89 -7.94
C ALA A 653 -1.45 -44.84 -6.79
N SER A 654 -0.43 -45.70 -6.96
CA SER A 654 0.11 -46.48 -5.83
C SER A 654 0.81 -45.57 -4.81
N PRO A 655 1.01 -46.00 -3.55
CA PRO A 655 1.72 -45.19 -2.55
C PRO A 655 3.13 -44.75 -3.01
N SER A 656 3.85 -45.59 -3.76
CA SER A 656 5.16 -45.26 -4.31
C SER A 656 5.08 -44.13 -5.36
N GLN A 657 4.12 -44.22 -6.28
CA GLN A 657 3.91 -43.20 -7.31
C GLN A 657 3.47 -41.89 -6.67
N LEU A 658 2.54 -41.94 -5.70
CA LEU A 658 2.06 -40.73 -5.00
C LEU A 658 3.19 -39.99 -4.27
N SER A 659 4.12 -40.74 -3.66
CA SER A 659 5.33 -40.19 -3.04
C SER A 659 6.23 -39.50 -4.07
N GLN A 660 6.43 -40.08 -5.27
CA GLN A 660 7.15 -39.43 -6.35
C GLN A 660 6.45 -38.15 -6.82
N PHE A 661 5.12 -38.21 -7.02
CA PHE A 661 4.33 -37.03 -7.43
C PHE A 661 4.47 -35.86 -6.46
N LYS A 662 4.37 -36.15 -5.16
CA LYS A 662 4.53 -35.17 -4.10
C LYS A 662 5.94 -34.55 -4.10
N SER A 663 6.98 -35.37 -4.27
CA SER A 663 8.37 -34.90 -4.36
C SER A 663 8.56 -33.94 -5.55
N LEU A 664 8.08 -34.31 -6.73
CA LEU A 664 8.17 -33.47 -7.93
C LEU A 664 7.37 -32.18 -7.81
N PHE A 665 6.20 -32.20 -7.18
CA PHE A 665 5.43 -30.98 -6.90
C PHE A 665 6.17 -30.05 -5.93
N THR A 666 6.75 -30.60 -4.85
CA THR A 666 7.51 -29.83 -3.87
C THR A 666 8.72 -29.15 -4.51
N GLU A 667 9.38 -29.81 -5.45
CA GLU A 667 10.49 -29.21 -6.21
C GLU A 667 10.03 -28.02 -7.05
N VAL A 668 8.88 -28.11 -7.72
CA VAL A 668 8.30 -26.97 -8.46
C VAL A 668 7.93 -25.84 -7.52
N GLN A 669 7.27 -26.15 -6.42
CA GLN A 669 6.83 -25.15 -5.45
C GLN A 669 8.02 -24.39 -4.85
N SER A 670 9.08 -25.09 -4.46
CA SER A 670 10.28 -24.47 -3.86
C SER A 670 11.03 -23.52 -4.80
N ARG A 671 10.92 -23.75 -6.12
CA ARG A 671 11.56 -22.91 -7.15
C ARG A 671 10.66 -21.77 -7.65
N ASN A 672 9.38 -21.80 -7.35
CA ASN A 672 8.42 -20.80 -7.84
C ASN A 672 8.22 -19.66 -6.84
N LEU A 673 9.28 -18.95 -6.51
CA LEU A 673 9.22 -17.80 -5.59
C LEU A 673 8.50 -16.56 -6.17
N GLY A 674 8.14 -16.59 -7.44
CA GLY A 674 7.29 -15.56 -8.06
C GLY A 674 5.80 -15.69 -7.73
N LEU A 675 5.42 -16.79 -7.05
CA LEU A 675 4.10 -16.99 -6.42
C LEU A 675 4.35 -17.73 -5.09
N ASN A 676 4.88 -17.00 -4.10
CA ASN A 676 5.33 -17.56 -2.84
C ASN A 676 4.16 -17.82 -1.89
N THR A 677 3.65 -19.05 -1.85
CA THR A 677 2.57 -19.49 -0.94
C THR A 677 3.09 -20.42 0.16
N PHE A 678 2.30 -20.59 1.22
CA PHE A 678 2.54 -21.70 2.14
C PHE A 678 2.38 -23.06 1.43
N SER A 679 3.07 -24.08 1.94
CA SER A 679 2.84 -25.46 1.47
C SER A 679 1.41 -25.89 1.77
N PHE A 680 0.89 -26.80 0.96
CA PHE A 680 -0.40 -27.41 1.23
C PHE A 680 -0.31 -28.51 2.30
N PRO A 681 -1.46 -28.93 2.91
CA PRO A 681 -1.48 -30.06 3.81
C PRO A 681 -0.98 -31.34 3.13
N ASP A 682 -0.28 -32.18 3.86
CA ASP A 682 0.21 -33.46 3.32
C ASP A 682 -0.93 -34.35 2.83
N SER A 683 -2.08 -34.29 3.49
CA SER A 683 -3.30 -35.02 3.13
C SER A 683 -3.92 -34.61 1.79
N LEU A 684 -3.50 -33.49 1.19
CA LEU A 684 -4.03 -33.03 -0.10
C LEU A 684 -3.87 -34.10 -1.18
N PHE A 685 -2.68 -34.68 -1.31
CA PHE A 685 -2.39 -35.64 -2.36
C PHE A 685 -3.09 -36.97 -2.16
N GLU A 686 -3.23 -37.43 -0.91
CA GLU A 686 -4.01 -38.59 -0.54
C GLU A 686 -5.50 -38.40 -0.85
N GLN A 687 -6.03 -37.19 -0.52
CA GLN A 687 -7.41 -36.84 -0.83
C GLN A 687 -7.67 -36.72 -2.34
N MET A 688 -6.71 -36.19 -3.13
CA MET A 688 -6.79 -36.21 -4.59
C MET A 688 -6.83 -37.65 -5.13
N ASN A 689 -5.98 -38.52 -4.58
CA ASN A 689 -5.87 -39.92 -5.02
C ASN A 689 -7.12 -40.74 -4.73
N GLU A 690 -7.90 -40.39 -3.73
CA GLU A 690 -9.14 -41.05 -3.35
C GLU A 690 -10.39 -40.43 -4.01
N ASN A 691 -10.27 -39.24 -4.60
CA ASN A 691 -11.39 -38.52 -5.20
C ASN A 691 -11.47 -38.79 -6.73
N PRO A 692 -12.55 -39.42 -7.26
CA PRO A 692 -12.66 -39.83 -8.67
C PRO A 692 -12.72 -38.63 -9.65
N LEU A 693 -12.86 -37.39 -9.17
CA LEU A 693 -12.80 -36.21 -10.02
C LEU A 693 -11.37 -35.74 -10.27
N TRP A 694 -10.39 -36.32 -9.56
CA TRP A 694 -8.99 -36.06 -9.82
C TRP A 694 -8.40 -37.19 -10.67
N GLU A 695 -7.45 -36.88 -11.53
CA GLU A 695 -6.60 -37.81 -12.27
C GLU A 695 -5.21 -37.21 -12.44
N PHE A 696 -4.25 -38.06 -12.72
CA PHE A 696 -2.83 -37.72 -12.88
C PHE A 696 -2.38 -38.04 -14.30
N ILE A 697 -1.90 -37.04 -15.04
CA ILE A 697 -1.21 -37.25 -16.31
C ILE A 697 0.27 -37.39 -16.00
N VAL A 698 0.84 -38.55 -16.23
CA VAL A 698 2.20 -38.92 -15.85
C VAL A 698 3.06 -39.09 -17.08
N LEU A 699 4.26 -38.55 -17.07
CA LEU A 699 5.29 -38.72 -18.09
C LEU A 699 6.44 -39.51 -17.53
N THR A 700 6.83 -40.60 -18.25
CA THR A 700 7.94 -41.48 -17.88
C THR A 700 8.91 -41.68 -19.03
N PRO A 701 10.22 -41.94 -18.79
CA PRO A 701 11.12 -42.31 -19.88
C PRO A 701 10.86 -43.77 -20.32
N ILE A 702 10.88 -44.04 -21.62
CA ILE A 702 10.67 -45.41 -22.14
C ILE A 702 11.71 -46.40 -21.59
N ARG A 703 12.93 -45.91 -21.36
CA ARG A 703 14.03 -46.75 -20.85
C ARG A 703 13.94 -47.07 -19.36
N GLU A 704 13.22 -46.23 -18.61
CA GLU A 704 13.06 -46.34 -17.14
C GLU A 704 11.61 -46.06 -16.75
N PRO A 705 10.66 -46.96 -17.09
CA PRO A 705 9.23 -46.69 -16.94
C PRO A 705 8.77 -46.49 -15.48
N GLU A 706 9.56 -46.94 -14.49
CA GLU A 706 9.27 -46.74 -13.07
C GLU A 706 9.63 -45.32 -12.58
N ARG A 707 10.39 -44.59 -13.35
CA ARG A 707 10.77 -43.22 -13.04
C ARG A 707 9.73 -42.23 -13.54
N VAL A 708 9.26 -41.34 -12.68
CA VAL A 708 8.37 -40.26 -13.08
C VAL A 708 9.19 -39.01 -13.40
N LEU A 709 9.10 -38.53 -14.65
CA LEU A 709 9.71 -37.30 -15.12
C LEU A 709 8.86 -36.05 -14.78
N GLY A 710 7.54 -36.22 -14.85
CA GLY A 710 6.60 -35.18 -14.59
C GLY A 710 5.19 -35.69 -14.38
N VAL A 711 4.43 -34.93 -13.63
CA VAL A 711 3.03 -35.24 -13.35
C VAL A 711 2.19 -33.97 -13.39
N MET A 712 0.99 -34.07 -13.99
CA MET A 712 -0.01 -33.03 -13.92
C MET A 712 -1.20 -33.50 -13.10
N PHE A 713 -1.58 -32.74 -12.10
CA PHE A 713 -2.73 -32.99 -11.23
C PHE A 713 -3.94 -32.31 -11.85
N CYS A 714 -4.89 -33.07 -12.36
CA CYS A 714 -6.01 -32.61 -13.16
C CYS A 714 -7.33 -32.85 -12.46
N TYR A 715 -8.17 -31.82 -12.40
CA TYR A 715 -9.52 -31.86 -11.84
C TYR A 715 -10.57 -31.83 -12.96
N LYS A 716 -11.58 -32.72 -12.87
CA LYS A 716 -12.71 -32.84 -13.81
C LYS A 716 -13.91 -32.09 -13.24
N ASN A 717 -13.99 -30.75 -13.46
CA ASN A 717 -15.05 -29.92 -12.94
C ASN A 717 -16.37 -30.21 -13.65
N SER A 718 -17.31 -30.87 -12.98
CA SER A 718 -18.69 -31.17 -13.44
C SER A 718 -18.83 -31.47 -14.94
N GLY A 719 -17.75 -31.94 -15.61
CA GLY A 719 -17.65 -32.21 -17.03
C GLY A 719 -17.61 -31.01 -17.96
N GLN A 720 -17.56 -29.79 -17.43
CA GLN A 720 -17.59 -28.54 -18.21
C GLN A 720 -16.20 -27.92 -18.41
N VAL A 721 -15.29 -28.07 -17.45
CA VAL A 721 -13.95 -27.51 -17.49
C VAL A 721 -12.93 -28.56 -17.02
N TYR A 722 -11.86 -28.74 -17.77
CA TYR A 722 -10.71 -29.53 -17.35
C TYR A 722 -9.65 -28.63 -16.74
N VAL A 723 -9.25 -28.91 -15.51
CA VAL A 723 -8.41 -28.01 -14.72
C VAL A 723 -7.12 -28.69 -14.32
N PRO A 724 -6.01 -28.50 -15.05
CA PRO A 724 -4.68 -28.91 -14.63
C PRO A 724 -4.18 -27.98 -13.50
N ALA A 725 -4.56 -28.28 -12.27
CA ALA A 725 -4.39 -27.40 -11.12
C ALA A 725 -2.93 -27.27 -10.70
N PHE A 726 -2.16 -28.38 -10.73
CA PHE A 726 -0.77 -28.40 -10.27
C PHE A 726 0.11 -29.24 -11.20
N VAL A 727 1.42 -28.94 -11.14
CA VAL A 727 2.44 -29.67 -11.90
C VAL A 727 3.61 -30.05 -11.00
N GLY A 728 4.09 -31.26 -11.12
CA GLY A 728 5.37 -31.73 -10.60
C GLY A 728 6.33 -32.05 -11.74
N MET A 729 7.59 -31.66 -11.63
CA MET A 729 8.59 -31.89 -12.69
C MET A 729 9.96 -32.18 -12.11
N ASP A 730 10.68 -33.13 -12.73
CA ASP A 730 12.10 -33.34 -12.49
C ASP A 730 12.93 -32.32 -13.30
N TYR A 731 13.44 -31.30 -12.64
CA TYR A 731 14.20 -30.25 -13.32
C TYR A 731 15.52 -30.70 -13.90
N ALA A 732 16.08 -31.82 -13.44
CA ALA A 732 17.32 -32.39 -14.02
C ALA A 732 17.10 -32.87 -15.47
N PHE A 733 15.88 -33.22 -15.80
CA PHE A 733 15.50 -33.77 -17.12
C PHE A 733 14.55 -32.88 -17.92
N LEU A 734 14.27 -31.66 -17.39
CA LEU A 734 13.26 -30.74 -17.95
C LEU A 734 13.43 -30.48 -19.45
N GLU A 735 14.64 -30.15 -19.88
CA GLU A 735 14.95 -29.87 -21.30
C GLU A 735 15.19 -31.12 -22.10
N GLU A 736 15.82 -32.15 -21.52
CA GLU A 736 16.14 -33.43 -22.19
C GLU A 736 14.88 -34.16 -22.72
N TYR A 737 13.77 -34.04 -21.94
CA TYR A 737 12.49 -34.65 -22.30
C TYR A 737 11.41 -33.65 -22.64
N ALA A 738 11.70 -32.35 -22.69
CA ALA A 738 10.71 -31.27 -22.87
C ALA A 738 9.46 -31.43 -21.97
N ILE A 739 9.65 -31.80 -20.71
CA ILE A 739 8.63 -32.32 -19.79
C ILE A 739 7.39 -31.43 -19.74
N TYR A 740 7.56 -30.14 -19.48
CA TYR A 740 6.42 -29.22 -19.35
C TYR A 740 5.62 -29.07 -20.65
N ARG A 741 6.31 -29.03 -21.81
CA ARG A 741 5.67 -28.92 -23.14
C ARG A 741 4.87 -30.15 -23.48
N GLN A 742 5.39 -31.34 -23.17
CA GLN A 742 4.69 -32.58 -23.34
C GLN A 742 3.45 -32.67 -22.45
N LEU A 743 3.58 -32.37 -21.17
CA LEU A 743 2.44 -32.37 -20.25
C LEU A 743 1.33 -31.44 -20.73
N LEU A 744 1.65 -30.19 -21.16
CA LEU A 744 0.66 -29.29 -21.74
C LEU A 744 -0.07 -29.87 -22.95
N TYR A 745 0.65 -30.59 -23.86
CA TYR A 745 0.04 -31.27 -24.99
C TYR A 745 -0.89 -32.38 -24.52
N ARG A 746 -0.46 -33.24 -23.58
CA ARG A 746 -1.23 -34.36 -23.05
C ARG A 746 -2.51 -33.91 -22.33
N ILE A 747 -2.50 -32.76 -21.69
CA ILE A 747 -3.70 -32.15 -21.11
C ILE A 747 -4.75 -31.86 -22.20
N ILE A 748 -4.32 -31.27 -23.32
CA ILE A 748 -5.23 -30.95 -24.44
C ILE A 748 -5.79 -32.25 -25.05
N GLU A 749 -4.94 -33.22 -25.29
CA GLU A 749 -5.32 -34.55 -25.78
C GLU A 749 -6.36 -35.20 -24.86
N ARG A 750 -6.09 -35.23 -23.54
CA ARG A 750 -6.99 -35.80 -22.53
C ARG A 750 -8.32 -35.06 -22.42
N ALA A 751 -8.32 -33.75 -22.47
CA ALA A 751 -9.54 -32.95 -22.42
C ALA A 751 -10.45 -33.20 -23.65
N ILE A 752 -9.86 -33.44 -24.84
CA ILE A 752 -10.58 -33.80 -26.05
C ILE A 752 -11.19 -35.22 -25.90
N GLU A 753 -10.46 -36.18 -25.35
CA GLU A 753 -10.95 -37.55 -25.06
C GLU A 753 -12.15 -37.51 -24.11
N LEU A 754 -12.07 -36.69 -23.06
CA LEU A 754 -13.14 -36.45 -22.09
C LEU A 754 -14.31 -35.63 -22.64
N ARG A 755 -14.17 -35.10 -23.87
CA ARG A 755 -15.12 -34.18 -24.51
C ARG A 755 -15.44 -32.95 -23.70
N THR A 756 -14.46 -32.47 -22.95
CA THR A 756 -14.58 -31.26 -22.17
C THR A 756 -14.47 -30.05 -23.07
N PRO A 757 -15.43 -29.11 -23.05
CA PRO A 757 -15.45 -27.97 -23.99
C PRO A 757 -14.36 -26.94 -23.71
N LYS A 758 -13.77 -26.92 -22.50
CA LYS A 758 -12.82 -25.89 -22.08
C LYS A 758 -11.73 -26.47 -21.19
N ILE A 759 -10.50 -25.97 -21.36
CA ILE A 759 -9.41 -26.14 -20.40
C ILE A 759 -9.16 -24.80 -19.71
N ASP A 760 -9.01 -24.83 -18.41
CA ASP A 760 -8.49 -23.72 -17.61
C ASP A 760 -7.06 -24.04 -17.19
N PHE A 761 -6.10 -23.52 -17.94
CA PHE A 761 -4.68 -23.74 -17.68
C PHE A 761 -4.14 -22.93 -16.51
N GLY A 762 -4.94 -22.03 -15.94
CA GLY A 762 -4.51 -21.18 -14.84
C GLY A 762 -3.44 -20.16 -15.20
N MET A 763 -2.86 -19.55 -14.17
CA MET A 763 -1.81 -18.52 -14.29
C MET A 763 -0.47 -19.12 -14.69
N THR A 764 0.50 -18.21 -14.90
CA THR A 764 1.91 -18.49 -15.19
C THR A 764 2.16 -19.16 -16.54
N ALA A 765 3.43 -19.22 -16.95
CA ALA A 765 3.90 -19.86 -18.18
C ALA A 765 3.06 -19.56 -19.45
N ALA A 766 2.43 -18.39 -19.53
CA ALA A 766 1.56 -17.98 -20.64
C ALA A 766 2.25 -18.11 -22.01
N PHE A 767 3.57 -17.97 -22.06
CA PHE A 767 4.35 -18.09 -23.28
C PHE A 767 4.28 -19.50 -23.88
N GLU A 768 4.46 -20.56 -23.07
CA GLU A 768 4.40 -21.95 -23.54
C GLU A 768 2.95 -22.36 -23.85
N LYS A 769 1.99 -21.97 -22.98
CA LYS A 769 0.57 -22.26 -23.18
C LYS A 769 0.02 -21.64 -24.48
N ARG A 770 0.44 -20.42 -24.82
CA ARG A 770 0.06 -19.74 -26.07
C ARG A 770 0.56 -20.48 -27.32
N LYS A 771 1.73 -21.12 -27.27
CA LYS A 771 2.25 -21.92 -28.38
C LYS A 771 1.37 -23.13 -28.71
N LEU A 772 0.61 -23.60 -27.73
CA LEU A 772 -0.36 -24.68 -27.88
C LEU A 772 -1.81 -24.17 -28.09
N GLY A 773 -1.99 -22.89 -28.40
CA GLY A 773 -3.28 -22.33 -28.78
C GLY A 773 -4.08 -21.69 -27.63
N ALA A 774 -3.50 -21.56 -26.44
CA ALA A 774 -4.20 -20.92 -25.33
C ALA A 774 -4.42 -19.42 -25.58
N THR A 775 -5.61 -18.96 -25.24
CA THR A 775 -5.96 -17.54 -25.11
C THR A 775 -5.49 -17.02 -23.75
N VAL A 776 -4.85 -15.87 -23.76
CA VAL A 776 -4.33 -15.24 -22.57
C VAL A 776 -5.26 -14.12 -22.15
N HIS A 777 -5.68 -14.12 -20.89
CA HIS A 777 -6.59 -13.14 -20.30
C HIS A 777 -5.87 -12.37 -19.20
N GLU A 778 -5.94 -11.05 -19.24
CA GLU A 778 -5.49 -10.22 -18.13
C GLU A 778 -6.45 -10.37 -16.95
N LYS A 779 -5.87 -10.47 -15.76
CA LYS A 779 -6.60 -10.63 -14.51
C LYS A 779 -6.20 -9.59 -13.49
N TYR A 780 -7.16 -9.20 -12.68
CA TYR A 780 -6.99 -8.19 -11.65
C TYR A 780 -7.57 -8.66 -10.33
N ALA A 781 -6.97 -8.19 -9.25
CA ALA A 781 -7.55 -8.26 -7.92
C ALA A 781 -7.82 -6.85 -7.40
N TYR A 782 -8.74 -6.75 -6.49
CA TYR A 782 -8.99 -5.55 -5.72
C TYR A 782 -8.64 -5.83 -4.27
N LEU A 783 -7.64 -5.12 -3.77
CA LEU A 783 -7.16 -5.28 -2.40
C LEU A 783 -7.66 -4.15 -1.52
N GLN A 784 -7.88 -4.47 -0.26
CA GLN A 784 -8.13 -3.52 0.79
C GLN A 784 -7.30 -3.91 2.01
N THR A 785 -6.47 -3.01 2.49
CA THR A 785 -5.65 -3.20 3.69
C THR A 785 -6.11 -2.26 4.79
N ARG A 786 -5.85 -2.62 6.04
CA ARG A 786 -6.11 -1.74 7.19
C ARG A 786 -5.08 -0.63 7.33
N ASP A 787 -3.87 -0.88 6.84
CA ASP A 787 -2.78 0.10 6.78
C ASP A 787 -1.88 -0.22 5.57
N ASN A 788 -1.07 0.74 5.14
CA ASN A 788 -0.20 0.57 3.98
C ASN A 788 1.17 -0.04 4.34
N PHE A 789 1.41 -0.35 5.62
CA PHE A 789 2.73 -0.73 6.11
C PHE A 789 3.36 -1.90 5.32
N ILE A 790 2.61 -2.98 5.08
CA ILE A 790 3.13 -4.15 4.35
C ILE A 790 3.48 -3.80 2.90
N LEU A 791 2.63 -3.01 2.23
CA LEU A 791 2.87 -2.60 0.84
C LEU A 791 4.12 -1.72 0.73
N GLU A 792 4.30 -0.80 1.67
CA GLU A 792 5.46 0.09 1.72
C GLU A 792 6.73 -0.66 2.10
N LEU A 793 6.65 -1.61 3.06
CA LEU A 793 7.76 -2.46 3.46
C LEU A 793 8.28 -3.30 2.29
N LEU A 794 7.40 -3.96 1.54
CA LEU A 794 7.78 -4.72 0.36
C LEU A 794 8.40 -3.82 -0.71
N GLY A 795 7.84 -2.63 -0.93
CA GLY A 795 8.41 -1.62 -1.83
C GLY A 795 9.79 -1.11 -1.40
N VAL A 796 10.07 -1.09 -0.09
CA VAL A 796 11.42 -0.78 0.43
C VAL A 796 12.37 -1.95 0.22
N MET A 797 11.92 -3.19 0.34
CA MET A 797 12.74 -4.39 0.10
C MET A 797 13.04 -4.61 -1.39
N GLU A 798 12.14 -4.20 -2.29
CA GLU A 798 12.40 -4.25 -3.74
C GLU A 798 13.60 -3.37 -4.13
N GLY A 799 14.59 -3.96 -4.81
CA GLY A 799 15.79 -3.26 -5.26
C GLY A 799 16.90 -3.14 -4.22
N GLN A 800 16.92 -3.97 -3.17
CA GLN A 800 18.07 -4.12 -2.27
C GLN A 800 19.13 -5.11 -2.81
N HIS A 801 18.81 -5.81 -3.92
CA HIS A 801 19.68 -6.84 -4.51
C HIS A 801 19.94 -6.60 -6.00
#